data_48ebd0ce73ac43d2b58ae1e40ee9ac17
#
_entry.id   48ebd0ce73ac43d2b58ae1e40ee9ac17
#
_cell.length_a   1.000
_cell.length_b   1.000
_cell.length_c   1.000
_cell.angle_alpha   90.00
_cell.angle_beta   90.00
_cell.angle_gamma   90.00
#
_symmetry.space_group_name_H-M   'P 1'
#
loop_
_entity.id
_entity.type
_entity.pdbx_description
1 polymer ?
#
loop_
_entity_poly.entity_id
_entity_poly.type
_entity_poly.pdbx_seq_one_letter_code
_entity_poly.pdbx_strand_id
1 'polypeptide(L)'
;MKRFTFCLVSLVCCLLSIAQTKEKVYPQLGKASVREVLAAMTLEEKATLAGGMGGIDKKLRVNPQPVVGHTLIGVPGAARVTNPFPHLNIPMLILADGPAGVRIDVHRNNDMSRSYYATAFPVATLLASSWDTELVEKVGKAFGHEAHEYGVDVLLAPAMNIHRNPLGGRNFEYYSEDPLVSGRIAAAMINGIESNGVGTSIKHFAANNEETNRLEVSSEVTERTLREIYLRGFEIAVREAQPWTVMSSYNLINGVYTAESKDLLTTILRKEWGFEGVVVTDWFGGKDAIAMMKAGNDLLMPGWAEQTQSIIDAVKEGKLDEEVLDRNVERILNLIVKCPSFKKYPYSNTPELKKNGELVRKVAAESMVLLKNEQEALPLKKNLYVALFGAASYDNIAGGSGSGGVNKAYSVSLCEGLRNAGYRLNEDMKANYEKYVADFKREYTVNNPLVTPPAMPEMPLDLKLVNKMAEQAAVAVVTIGKNAGEGADRKEADFGLSKEEMATLQLVSKAFRAKGKKVIAVLNISNVIKTADWIDYADAVLLAWQPGQEGGNAITDILNGKVNPSGKLATTFPVEYKDVPSYNNFPGTPKNAVKPNFALYEEGIYVGYRYYNTFGIKTSFPFGFGLSYTQFKYADLKLSTENFNDSITVSVSITNTGK
;
A
#
# COMPACT_ATOMS: atom_id res chain seq x y z
N MET A 1 -104.90 6.42 30.31
CA MET A 1 -103.87 5.74 31.13
C MET A 1 -102.66 5.39 30.29
N LYS A 2 -101.62 6.20 30.28
CA LYS A 2 -100.38 5.90 29.63
C LYS A 2 -99.28 6.32 30.60
N ARG A 3 -98.49 5.36 31.05
CA ARG A 3 -97.28 5.58 31.86
C ARG A 3 -96.14 6.03 30.99
N PHE A 4 -95.56 7.18 31.29
CA PHE A 4 -94.31 7.62 30.71
C PHE A 4 -93.16 7.15 31.59
N THR A 5 -92.28 6.36 31.01
CA THR A 5 -91.03 5.92 31.64
C THR A 5 -89.89 6.84 31.18
N PHE A 6 -89.23 7.54 32.10
CA PHE A 6 -88.05 8.37 31.84
C PHE A 6 -86.85 7.49 31.86
N CYS A 7 -86.13 7.38 30.71
CA CYS A 7 -84.81 6.79 30.63
C CYS A 7 -83.76 7.87 30.86
N LEU A 8 -83.02 7.74 31.97
CA LEU A 8 -81.82 8.54 32.26
C LEU A 8 -80.62 7.98 31.43
N VAL A 9 -80.17 8.71 30.42
CA VAL A 9 -78.97 8.37 29.70
C VAL A 9 -77.77 9.02 30.41
N SER A 10 -76.96 8.20 31.11
CA SER A 10 -75.71 8.60 31.72
C SER A 10 -74.65 8.74 30.62
N LEU A 11 -74.26 9.97 30.32
CA LEU A 11 -73.15 10.29 29.41
C LEU A 11 -71.81 10.07 30.16
N VAL A 12 -71.19 8.91 29.96
CA VAL A 12 -69.81 8.65 30.42
C VAL A 12 -68.85 9.29 29.43
N CYS A 13 -68.33 10.46 29.76
CA CYS A 13 -67.21 11.04 29.05
C CYS A 13 -65.92 10.22 29.34
N CYS A 14 -65.58 9.29 28.47
CA CYS A 14 -64.23 8.73 28.41
C CYS A 14 -63.29 9.80 27.94
N LEU A 15 -62.58 10.44 28.84
CA LEU A 15 -61.36 11.20 28.54
C LEU A 15 -60.29 10.21 28.08
N LEU A 16 -60.19 9.97 26.77
CA LEU A 16 -59.05 9.37 26.16
C LEU A 16 -57.89 10.37 26.29
N SER A 17 -57.10 10.20 27.36
CA SER A 17 -55.77 10.82 27.43
C SER A 17 -54.91 10.24 26.30
N ILE A 18 -54.91 10.91 25.15
CA ILE A 18 -53.88 10.69 24.13
C ILE A 18 -52.60 11.17 24.79
N ALA A 19 -51.84 10.23 25.36
CA ALA A 19 -50.47 10.47 25.71
C ALA A 19 -49.75 10.74 24.37
N GLN A 20 -49.65 12.00 23.98
CA GLN A 20 -48.69 12.42 22.98
C GLN A 20 -47.30 12.02 23.53
N THR A 21 -46.81 10.89 23.09
CA THR A 21 -45.38 10.60 23.19
C THR A 21 -44.70 11.75 22.46
N LYS A 22 -44.20 12.73 23.21
CA LYS A 22 -43.27 13.72 22.62
C LYS A 22 -42.18 12.92 21.95
N GLU A 23 -42.14 12.95 20.63
CA GLU A 23 -41.02 12.38 19.89
C GLU A 23 -39.74 12.93 20.52
N LYS A 24 -38.89 12.05 21.01
CA LYS A 24 -37.61 12.44 21.61
C LYS A 24 -36.78 13.12 20.52
N VAL A 25 -36.65 14.44 20.61
CA VAL A 25 -35.82 15.21 19.69
C VAL A 25 -34.35 14.95 20.05
N TYR A 26 -33.66 14.27 19.18
CA TYR A 26 -32.23 13.99 19.34
C TYR A 26 -31.40 15.12 18.74
N PRO A 27 -30.25 15.48 19.37
CA PRO A 27 -29.29 16.39 18.77
C PRO A 27 -28.72 15.76 17.47
N GLN A 28 -28.65 16.53 16.41
CA GLN A 28 -28.22 16.09 15.10
C GLN A 28 -26.77 16.48 14.88
N LEU A 29 -25.91 15.54 14.53
CA LEU A 29 -24.52 15.81 14.17
C LEU A 29 -24.47 16.84 13.03
N GLY A 30 -23.62 17.87 13.18
CA GLY A 30 -23.53 19.00 12.26
C GLY A 30 -24.51 20.15 12.53
N LYS A 31 -25.55 19.96 13.38
CA LYS A 31 -26.41 21.03 13.91
C LYS A 31 -26.14 21.30 15.39
N ALA A 32 -25.93 20.23 16.15
CA ALA A 32 -25.44 20.26 17.53
C ALA A 32 -23.92 19.99 17.55
N SER A 33 -23.27 20.31 18.64
CA SER A 33 -21.86 19.98 18.85
C SER A 33 -21.67 18.45 18.95
N VAL A 34 -20.46 17.98 18.63
CA VAL A 34 -20.09 16.57 18.77
C VAL A 34 -20.35 16.06 20.20
N ARG A 35 -20.09 16.90 21.22
CA ARG A 35 -20.30 16.54 22.63
C ARG A 35 -21.77 16.40 23.00
N GLU A 36 -22.65 17.24 22.46
CA GLU A 36 -24.11 17.10 22.67
C GLU A 36 -24.63 15.83 22.00
N VAL A 37 -24.15 15.49 20.81
CA VAL A 37 -24.51 14.25 20.12
C VAL A 37 -23.99 13.04 20.90
N LEU A 38 -22.73 13.05 21.33
CA LEU A 38 -22.11 12.01 22.14
C LEU A 38 -22.88 11.76 23.44
N ALA A 39 -23.26 12.82 24.14
CA ALA A 39 -24.04 12.73 25.39
C ALA A 39 -25.47 12.17 25.19
N ALA A 40 -26.01 12.24 23.98
CA ALA A 40 -27.31 11.67 23.63
C ALA A 40 -27.23 10.19 23.17
N MET A 41 -26.02 9.68 22.85
CA MET A 41 -25.83 8.28 22.50
C MET A 41 -25.97 7.37 23.73
N THR A 42 -26.57 6.20 23.53
CA THR A 42 -26.55 5.14 24.54
C THR A 42 -25.19 4.45 24.60
N LEU A 43 -24.88 3.75 25.68
CA LEU A 43 -23.67 2.95 25.81
C LEU A 43 -23.53 1.94 24.67
N GLU A 44 -24.64 1.30 24.29
CA GLU A 44 -24.69 0.33 23.20
C GLU A 44 -24.35 0.98 21.84
N GLU A 45 -24.83 2.18 21.58
CA GLU A 45 -24.52 2.93 20.36
C GLU A 45 -23.06 3.37 20.30
N LYS A 46 -22.52 3.86 21.42
CA LYS A 46 -21.10 4.21 21.54
C LYS A 46 -20.18 3.01 21.26
N ALA A 47 -20.44 1.88 21.93
CA ALA A 47 -19.68 0.65 21.73
C ALA A 47 -19.82 0.10 20.31
N THR A 48 -21.02 0.21 19.72
CA THR A 48 -21.28 -0.21 18.33
C THR A 48 -20.56 0.67 17.31
N LEU A 49 -20.47 1.98 17.53
CA LEU A 49 -19.74 2.88 16.64
C LEU A 49 -18.24 2.59 16.70
N ALA A 50 -17.68 2.37 17.90
CA ALA A 50 -16.27 2.02 18.10
C ALA A 50 -15.91 0.63 17.54
N GLY A 51 -16.89 -0.26 17.37
CA GLY A 51 -16.69 -1.65 16.97
C GLY A 51 -16.87 -1.96 15.49
N GLY A 52 -16.99 -0.97 14.59
CA GLY A 52 -17.25 -1.25 13.17
C GLY A 52 -18.52 -2.07 12.88
N MET A 53 -18.80 -2.43 11.63
CA MET A 53 -20.06 -3.11 11.25
C MET A 53 -19.95 -4.65 11.15
N GLY A 54 -18.91 -5.26 11.68
CA GLY A 54 -18.66 -6.71 11.48
C GLY A 54 -19.63 -7.67 12.15
N GLY A 55 -20.44 -7.24 13.12
CA GLY A 55 -21.14 -8.11 14.04
C GLY A 55 -22.66 -8.10 14.07
N ILE A 56 -23.33 -7.17 13.42
CA ILE A 56 -24.75 -6.89 13.75
C ILE A 56 -25.76 -7.68 12.91
N ASP A 57 -25.45 -8.16 11.72
CA ASP A 57 -26.47 -8.85 10.95
C ASP A 57 -26.03 -10.22 10.43
N LYS A 58 -26.42 -11.29 11.16
CA LYS A 58 -26.38 -12.65 10.64
C LYS A 58 -27.21 -12.83 9.36
N LYS A 59 -28.16 -11.93 9.07
CA LYS A 59 -28.98 -11.93 7.86
C LYS A 59 -28.26 -11.28 6.67
N LEU A 60 -27.26 -10.43 6.90
CA LEU A 60 -26.37 -9.87 5.87
C LEU A 60 -25.18 -10.78 5.54
N ARG A 61 -25.11 -11.98 6.10
CA ARG A 61 -24.18 -13.02 5.66
C ARG A 61 -24.61 -13.51 4.28
N VAL A 62 -24.27 -12.75 3.26
CA VAL A 62 -24.35 -13.23 1.88
C VAL A 62 -23.33 -14.35 1.73
N ASN A 63 -23.77 -15.52 1.31
CA ASN A 63 -22.88 -16.62 0.95
C ASN A 63 -22.39 -16.39 -0.50
N PRO A 64 -21.08 -16.36 -0.80
CA PRO A 64 -19.94 -16.77 0.04
C PRO A 64 -19.56 -15.73 1.09
N GLN A 65 -18.92 -16.20 2.17
CA GLN A 65 -18.38 -15.34 3.25
C GLN A 65 -17.64 -14.16 2.63
N PRO A 66 -17.90 -12.90 3.07
CA PRO A 66 -17.14 -11.77 2.57
C PRO A 66 -15.66 -12.02 2.80
N VAL A 67 -14.88 -11.83 1.76
CA VAL A 67 -13.42 -11.85 1.85
C VAL A 67 -13.02 -10.79 2.88
N VAL A 68 -12.05 -11.10 3.74
CA VAL A 68 -11.53 -10.14 4.72
C VAL A 68 -11.19 -8.84 4.00
N GLY A 69 -11.62 -7.69 4.57
CA GLY A 69 -11.42 -6.40 3.92
C GLY A 69 -12.25 -6.19 2.65
N HIS A 70 -13.47 -6.77 2.57
CA HIS A 70 -14.40 -6.57 1.48
C HIS A 70 -15.82 -6.39 2.01
N THR A 71 -16.55 -5.39 1.51
CA THR A 71 -17.96 -5.16 1.83
C THR A 71 -18.80 -4.93 0.58
N LEU A 72 -20.09 -5.29 0.64
CA LEU A 72 -21.08 -4.93 -0.38
C LEU A 72 -21.90 -3.68 0.01
N ILE A 73 -21.71 -3.17 1.24
CA ILE A 73 -22.47 -2.04 1.80
C ILE A 73 -21.70 -0.75 1.57
N GLY A 74 -22.41 0.31 1.22
CA GLY A 74 -21.83 1.63 0.92
C GLY A 74 -21.14 1.63 -0.44
N VAL A 75 -19.84 1.37 -0.46
CA VAL A 75 -19.04 1.23 -1.71
C VAL A 75 -18.65 -0.24 -1.87
N PRO A 76 -19.29 -0.99 -2.79
CA PRO A 76 -18.94 -2.39 -3.02
C PRO A 76 -17.47 -2.57 -3.36
N GLY A 77 -16.83 -3.53 -2.70
CA GLY A 77 -15.40 -3.80 -2.79
C GLY A 77 -14.52 -3.00 -1.81
N ALA A 78 -15.08 -2.00 -1.11
CA ALA A 78 -14.39 -1.32 -0.03
C ALA A 78 -14.09 -2.27 1.14
N ALA A 79 -13.15 -1.89 2.00
CA ALA A 79 -12.66 -2.76 3.06
C ALA A 79 -13.72 -2.97 4.16
N ARG A 80 -14.39 -1.90 4.62
CA ARG A 80 -15.46 -1.95 5.63
C ARG A 80 -16.19 -0.61 5.78
N VAL A 81 -17.28 -0.64 6.57
CA VAL A 81 -18.03 0.53 6.99
C VAL A 81 -18.28 0.49 8.50
N THR A 82 -18.61 1.65 9.09
CA THR A 82 -19.14 1.73 10.47
C THR A 82 -20.67 1.70 10.48
N ASN A 83 -21.27 1.47 11.65
CA ASN A 83 -22.71 1.51 11.83
C ASN A 83 -23.23 2.93 11.73
N PRO A 84 -24.32 3.19 10.97
CA PRO A 84 -24.99 4.48 10.94
C PRO A 84 -25.99 4.64 12.10
N PHE A 85 -26.19 5.88 12.55
CA PHE A 85 -27.23 6.24 13.52
C PHE A 85 -28.08 7.40 12.97
N PRO A 86 -29.10 7.12 12.14
CA PRO A 86 -29.88 8.15 11.44
C PRO A 86 -30.56 9.15 12.36
N HIS A 87 -31.03 8.72 13.55
CA HIS A 87 -31.67 9.59 14.52
C HIS A 87 -30.75 10.65 15.14
N LEU A 88 -29.43 10.45 15.02
CA LEU A 88 -28.38 11.39 15.42
C LEU A 88 -27.69 12.06 14.21
N ASN A 89 -28.14 11.78 12.98
CA ASN A 89 -27.52 12.21 11.72
C ASN A 89 -26.05 11.74 11.58
N ILE A 90 -25.75 10.52 12.06
CA ILE A 90 -24.45 9.88 11.91
C ILE A 90 -24.53 8.91 10.72
N PRO A 91 -23.86 9.19 9.58
CA PRO A 91 -23.78 8.26 8.45
C PRO A 91 -22.78 7.14 8.71
N MET A 92 -22.76 6.16 7.81
CA MET A 92 -21.65 5.20 7.72
C MET A 92 -20.36 5.92 7.35
N LEU A 93 -19.25 5.54 7.99
CA LEU A 93 -17.90 5.86 7.54
C LEU A 93 -17.44 4.73 6.61
N ILE A 94 -16.97 5.06 5.42
CA ILE A 94 -16.58 4.10 4.37
C ILE A 94 -15.06 4.06 4.25
N LEU A 95 -14.46 2.91 4.56
CA LEU A 95 -13.01 2.67 4.48
C LEU A 95 -12.71 1.75 3.31
N ALA A 96 -11.81 2.17 2.41
CA ALA A 96 -11.39 1.37 1.26
C ALA A 96 -9.90 1.09 1.27
N ASP A 97 -9.47 -0.12 0.90
CA ASP A 97 -8.09 -0.38 0.51
C ASP A 97 -7.82 0.31 -0.83
N GLY A 98 -6.61 0.61 -1.22
CA GLY A 98 -5.34 0.06 -0.89
C GLY A 98 -4.21 1.03 -1.24
N PRO A 99 -2.96 0.60 -1.02
CA PRO A 99 -1.78 1.45 -1.15
C PRO A 99 -1.37 1.81 -2.58
N ALA A 100 -1.84 1.09 -3.59
CA ALA A 100 -1.49 1.31 -5.00
C ALA A 100 -2.68 1.64 -5.91
N GLY A 101 -3.87 1.90 -5.36
CA GLY A 101 -5.11 2.23 -6.08
C GLY A 101 -6.34 1.87 -5.27
N VAL A 102 -7.46 2.54 -5.53
CA VAL A 102 -8.72 2.27 -4.80
C VAL A 102 -9.20 0.86 -5.08
N ARG A 103 -9.46 0.07 -4.03
CA ARG A 103 -10.07 -1.24 -4.19
C ARG A 103 -11.58 -1.16 -4.16
N ILE A 104 -12.20 -1.41 -5.31
CA ILE A 104 -13.64 -1.45 -5.53
C ILE A 104 -14.01 -2.68 -6.36
N ASP A 105 -15.27 -3.10 -6.28
CA ASP A 105 -15.79 -4.17 -7.13
C ASP A 105 -15.99 -3.69 -8.57
N VAL A 106 -15.72 -4.60 -9.52
CA VAL A 106 -15.97 -4.35 -10.95
C VAL A 106 -17.45 -4.13 -11.23
N HIS A 107 -18.33 -4.83 -10.51
CA HIS A 107 -19.79 -4.67 -10.61
C HIS A 107 -20.36 -4.26 -9.27
N ARG A 108 -21.32 -3.33 -9.29
CA ARG A 108 -21.93 -2.77 -8.09
C ARG A 108 -23.44 -3.01 -8.11
N ASN A 109 -24.02 -3.26 -6.93
CA ASN A 109 -25.47 -3.39 -6.74
C ASN A 109 -26.13 -4.43 -7.65
N ASN A 110 -25.42 -5.52 -8.01
CA ASN A 110 -25.83 -6.55 -8.96
C ASN A 110 -26.11 -6.03 -10.39
N ASP A 111 -25.66 -4.82 -10.71
CA ASP A 111 -25.72 -4.28 -12.07
C ASP A 111 -24.51 -4.76 -12.88
N MET A 112 -24.75 -5.73 -13.78
CA MET A 112 -23.75 -6.28 -14.70
C MET A 112 -23.62 -5.47 -15.99
N SER A 113 -24.47 -4.47 -16.20
CA SER A 113 -24.46 -3.66 -17.43
C SER A 113 -23.33 -2.64 -17.46
N ARG A 114 -22.75 -2.32 -16.30
CA ARG A 114 -21.66 -1.36 -16.13
C ARG A 114 -20.50 -1.97 -15.33
N SER A 115 -19.29 -1.72 -15.80
CA SER A 115 -18.06 -2.09 -15.10
C SER A 115 -17.39 -0.85 -14.50
N TYR A 116 -16.86 -1.01 -13.29
CA TYR A 116 -16.14 0.02 -12.55
C TYR A 116 -14.71 -0.42 -12.36
N TYR A 117 -13.77 0.42 -12.72
CA TYR A 117 -12.34 0.14 -12.62
C TYR A 117 -11.64 1.25 -11.86
N ALA A 118 -10.53 0.91 -11.23
CA ALA A 118 -9.66 1.86 -10.57
C ALA A 118 -8.30 1.93 -11.25
N THR A 119 -7.60 3.04 -11.06
CA THR A 119 -6.25 3.23 -11.56
C THR A 119 -5.28 2.43 -10.71
N ALA A 120 -4.46 1.56 -11.33
CA ALA A 120 -3.29 0.98 -10.67
C ALA A 120 -2.11 1.97 -10.81
N PHE A 121 -1.83 2.69 -9.73
CA PHE A 121 -0.68 3.59 -9.63
C PHE A 121 0.63 2.80 -9.44
N PRO A 122 1.81 3.42 -9.69
CA PRO A 122 3.08 2.83 -9.34
C PRO A 122 3.15 2.52 -7.83
N VAL A 123 3.80 1.42 -7.47
CA VAL A 123 3.94 1.02 -6.06
C VAL A 123 4.84 1.98 -5.27
N ALA A 124 4.71 1.97 -3.95
CA ALA A 124 5.40 2.92 -3.07
C ALA A 124 6.93 2.90 -3.23
N THR A 125 7.56 1.72 -3.39
CA THR A 125 9.00 1.60 -3.64
C THR A 125 9.45 2.33 -4.91
N LEU A 126 8.63 2.26 -5.98
CA LEU A 126 8.92 2.99 -7.22
C LEU A 126 8.70 4.50 -7.02
N LEU A 127 7.61 4.91 -6.37
CA LEU A 127 7.35 6.32 -6.08
C LEU A 127 8.48 6.94 -5.23
N ALA A 128 8.98 6.22 -4.23
CA ALA A 128 10.12 6.66 -3.43
C ALA A 128 11.41 6.80 -4.25
N SER A 129 11.58 5.96 -5.28
CA SER A 129 12.73 6.05 -6.18
C SER A 129 12.75 7.32 -7.03
N SER A 130 11.65 8.09 -7.11
CA SER A 130 11.64 9.43 -7.73
C SER A 130 12.43 10.46 -6.92
N TRP A 131 12.47 10.33 -5.60
CA TRP A 131 12.98 11.33 -4.65
C TRP A 131 12.31 12.71 -4.79
N ASP A 132 11.08 12.72 -5.34
CA ASP A 132 10.34 13.93 -5.69
C ASP A 132 8.99 13.96 -4.96
N THR A 133 8.92 14.75 -3.90
CA THR A 133 7.70 14.92 -3.09
C THR A 133 6.59 15.63 -3.86
N GLU A 134 6.91 16.57 -4.77
CA GLU A 134 5.89 17.25 -5.58
C GLU A 134 5.24 16.29 -6.59
N LEU A 135 6.04 15.40 -7.18
CA LEU A 135 5.55 14.37 -8.08
C LEU A 135 4.60 13.40 -7.35
N VAL A 136 4.99 12.97 -6.14
CA VAL A 136 4.17 12.06 -5.33
C VAL A 136 2.90 12.74 -4.82
N GLU A 137 2.95 14.02 -4.46
CA GLU A 137 1.74 14.78 -4.09
C GLU A 137 0.74 14.86 -5.27
N LYS A 138 1.21 15.01 -6.52
CA LYS A 138 0.35 14.96 -7.72
C LYS A 138 -0.31 13.58 -7.88
N VAL A 139 0.41 12.50 -7.59
CA VAL A 139 -0.18 11.14 -7.54
C VAL A 139 -1.24 11.07 -6.45
N GLY A 140 -0.94 11.57 -5.26
CA GLY A 140 -1.90 11.64 -4.14
C GLY A 140 -3.17 12.40 -4.51
N LYS A 141 -3.06 13.54 -5.21
CA LYS A 141 -4.21 14.31 -5.70
C LYS A 141 -5.09 13.52 -6.66
N ALA A 142 -4.48 12.81 -7.63
CA ALA A 142 -5.22 11.97 -8.57
C ALA A 142 -5.90 10.79 -7.87
N PHE A 143 -5.20 10.15 -6.94
CA PHE A 143 -5.68 9.04 -6.16
C PHE A 143 -6.84 9.43 -5.22
N GLY A 144 -6.68 10.53 -4.48
CA GLY A 144 -7.73 11.07 -3.61
C GLY A 144 -8.98 11.50 -4.37
N HIS A 145 -8.81 12.13 -5.55
CA HIS A 145 -9.93 12.46 -6.43
C HIS A 145 -10.68 11.21 -6.90
N GLU A 146 -9.96 10.16 -7.30
CA GLU A 146 -10.59 8.90 -7.72
C GLU A 146 -11.39 8.26 -6.56
N ALA A 147 -10.82 8.23 -5.34
CA ALA A 147 -11.50 7.74 -4.15
C ALA A 147 -12.76 8.56 -3.82
N HIS A 148 -12.68 9.87 -3.93
CA HIS A 148 -13.79 10.80 -3.72
C HIS A 148 -14.94 10.55 -4.70
N GLU A 149 -14.62 10.38 -5.99
CA GLU A 149 -15.60 10.08 -7.03
C GLU A 149 -16.23 8.68 -6.93
N TYR A 150 -15.63 7.79 -6.15
CA TYR A 150 -16.22 6.48 -5.80
C TYR A 150 -16.97 6.46 -4.47
N GLY A 151 -17.02 7.59 -3.76
CA GLY A 151 -17.76 7.73 -2.50
C GLY A 151 -17.02 7.15 -1.27
N VAL A 152 -15.70 7.07 -1.32
CA VAL A 152 -14.86 6.61 -0.21
C VAL A 152 -14.59 7.77 0.76
N ASP A 153 -14.67 7.51 2.07
CA ASP A 153 -14.38 8.49 3.11
C ASP A 153 -12.91 8.47 3.55
N VAL A 154 -12.33 7.26 3.69
CA VAL A 154 -10.95 7.05 4.13
C VAL A 154 -10.29 5.98 3.30
N LEU A 155 -9.12 6.29 2.72
CA LEU A 155 -8.23 5.33 2.10
C LEU A 155 -7.30 4.72 3.14
N LEU A 156 -7.20 3.39 3.16
CA LEU A 156 -6.26 2.64 4.01
C LEU A 156 -4.86 2.65 3.39
N ALA A 157 -4.32 3.84 3.24
CA ALA A 157 -3.06 4.18 2.60
C ALA A 157 -2.53 5.53 3.17
N PRO A 158 -1.22 5.83 2.99
CA PRO A 158 -0.17 4.97 2.48
C PRO A 158 0.36 3.96 3.50
N ALA A 159 0.95 2.86 3.00
CA ALA A 159 1.75 1.95 3.80
C ALA A 159 3.21 2.44 3.82
N MET A 160 3.87 2.46 4.99
CA MET A 160 5.14 3.17 5.14
C MET A 160 6.15 2.54 6.11
N ASN A 161 6.02 1.23 6.37
CA ASN A 161 7.02 0.52 7.17
C ASN A 161 8.40 0.51 6.48
N ILE A 162 9.44 0.20 7.23
CA ILE A 162 10.82 0.20 6.72
C ILE A 162 11.14 -1.10 5.97
N HIS A 163 11.88 -1.03 4.86
CA HIS A 163 12.48 -2.18 4.19
C HIS A 163 13.59 -2.78 5.06
N ARG A 164 13.21 -3.61 6.05
CA ARG A 164 14.14 -4.23 6.98
C ARG A 164 14.91 -5.39 6.33
N ASN A 165 14.21 -6.18 5.54
CA ASN A 165 14.77 -7.36 4.86
C ASN A 165 14.25 -7.44 3.42
N PRO A 166 15.09 -7.81 2.42
CA PRO A 166 14.68 -7.91 1.03
C PRO A 166 13.61 -8.99 0.76
N LEU A 167 13.41 -9.93 1.69
CA LEU A 167 12.39 -10.98 1.55
C LEU A 167 11.01 -10.59 2.11
N GLY A 168 10.88 -9.42 2.75
CA GLY A 168 9.60 -8.96 3.30
C GLY A 168 8.50 -8.91 2.23
N GLY A 169 7.40 -9.62 2.46
CA GLY A 169 6.33 -9.81 1.47
C GLY A 169 5.65 -8.51 1.02
N ARG A 170 5.61 -7.50 1.88
CA ARG A 170 4.93 -6.22 1.63
C ARG A 170 5.88 -5.07 1.31
N ASN A 171 7.17 -5.30 1.07
CA ASN A 171 8.11 -4.22 0.74
C ASN A 171 7.68 -3.40 -0.48
N PHE A 172 6.98 -3.99 -1.46
CA PHE A 172 6.51 -3.28 -2.65
C PHE A 172 5.62 -2.07 -2.31
N GLU A 173 4.83 -2.16 -1.25
CA GLU A 173 3.92 -1.09 -0.82
C GLU A 173 4.52 -0.15 0.24
N TYR A 174 5.77 -0.41 0.66
CA TYR A 174 6.56 0.44 1.54
C TYR A 174 7.55 1.28 0.72
N TYR A 175 7.94 2.43 1.23
CA TYR A 175 8.72 3.39 0.46
C TYR A 175 10.22 3.08 0.42
N SER A 176 10.85 2.87 1.59
CA SER A 176 12.31 2.88 1.68
C SER A 176 12.85 2.12 2.90
N GLU A 177 14.14 1.82 2.90
CA GLU A 177 14.91 1.45 4.08
C GLU A 177 15.27 2.66 4.97
N ASP A 178 15.07 3.88 4.46
CA ASP A 178 15.37 5.12 5.17
C ASP A 178 14.09 5.77 5.70
N PRO A 179 14.00 6.04 7.03
CA PRO A 179 12.81 6.63 7.61
C PRO A 179 12.54 8.08 7.18
N LEU A 180 13.57 8.85 6.80
CA LEU A 180 13.38 10.22 6.30
C LEU A 180 12.72 10.20 4.92
N VAL A 181 13.22 9.38 4.00
CA VAL A 181 12.62 9.20 2.66
C VAL A 181 11.19 8.67 2.81
N SER A 182 10.98 7.62 3.63
CA SER A 182 9.64 7.07 3.88
C SER A 182 8.68 8.11 4.42
N GLY A 183 9.10 8.89 5.42
CA GLY A 183 8.26 9.90 6.07
C GLY A 183 7.88 11.06 5.14
N ARG A 184 8.87 11.62 4.40
CA ARG A 184 8.65 12.75 3.49
C ARG A 184 7.77 12.38 2.28
N ILE A 185 8.04 11.23 1.68
CA ILE A 185 7.24 10.73 0.55
C ILE A 185 5.82 10.37 1.00
N ALA A 186 5.67 9.76 2.19
CA ALA A 186 4.36 9.49 2.76
C ALA A 186 3.59 10.79 3.06
N ALA A 187 4.23 11.81 3.64
CA ALA A 187 3.60 13.09 3.92
C ALA A 187 3.08 13.76 2.63
N ALA A 188 3.85 13.71 1.54
CA ALA A 188 3.41 14.22 0.25
C ALA A 188 2.19 13.46 -0.30
N MET A 189 2.18 12.13 -0.20
CA MET A 189 1.03 11.30 -0.59
C MET A 189 -0.22 11.64 0.25
N ILE A 190 -0.08 11.75 1.56
CA ILE A 190 -1.16 12.13 2.49
C ILE A 190 -1.75 13.48 2.10
N ASN A 191 -0.91 14.51 1.98
CA ASN A 191 -1.34 15.85 1.61
C ASN A 191 -2.08 15.88 0.27
N GLY A 192 -1.59 15.11 -0.71
CA GLY A 192 -2.25 14.97 -2.00
C GLY A 192 -3.63 14.34 -1.90
N ILE A 193 -3.77 13.21 -1.22
CA ILE A 193 -5.05 12.49 -1.05
C ILE A 193 -6.03 13.36 -0.27
N GLU A 194 -5.63 13.88 0.89
CA GLU A 194 -6.52 14.62 1.79
C GLU A 194 -6.94 15.98 1.26
N SER A 195 -6.20 16.55 0.29
CA SER A 195 -6.61 17.77 -0.41
C SER A 195 -7.94 17.64 -1.16
N ASN A 196 -8.40 16.41 -1.41
CA ASN A 196 -9.70 16.11 -2.03
C ASN A 196 -10.83 15.91 -1.00
N GLY A 197 -10.55 16.04 0.31
CA GLY A 197 -11.53 15.79 1.36
C GLY A 197 -11.80 14.30 1.63
N VAL A 198 -10.90 13.42 1.22
CA VAL A 198 -10.86 11.99 1.56
C VAL A 198 -9.73 11.78 2.55
N GLY A 199 -9.99 11.10 3.66
CA GLY A 199 -8.96 10.83 4.67
C GLY A 199 -7.98 9.75 4.25
N THR A 200 -6.83 9.72 4.91
CA THR A 200 -5.83 8.65 4.80
C THR A 200 -5.73 7.86 6.10
N SER A 201 -5.24 6.63 6.00
CA SER A 201 -4.85 5.80 7.14
C SER A 201 -3.44 5.31 6.95
N ILE A 202 -2.48 6.01 7.56
CA ILE A 202 -1.08 5.57 7.47
C ILE A 202 -0.89 4.26 8.23
N LYS A 203 -0.15 3.33 7.62
CA LYS A 203 -0.04 1.95 8.11
C LYS A 203 1.33 1.34 7.89
N HIS A 204 1.73 0.34 8.62
CA HIS A 204 1.09 -0.26 9.80
C HIS A 204 1.88 0.16 11.04
N PHE A 205 1.26 0.83 11.97
CA PHE A 205 1.90 1.46 13.12
C PHE A 205 2.00 0.49 14.31
N ALA A 206 3.19 -0.12 14.59
CA ALA A 206 4.49 0.05 13.96
C ALA A 206 5.27 -1.28 13.90
N ALA A 207 6.45 -1.23 13.26
CA ALA A 207 7.38 -2.36 13.18
C ALA A 207 6.79 -3.67 12.61
N ASN A 208 5.84 -3.56 11.67
CA ASN A 208 5.30 -4.68 10.90
C ASN A 208 6.19 -4.91 9.67
N ASN A 209 7.30 -5.64 9.85
CA ASN A 209 8.33 -5.79 8.82
C ASN A 209 8.44 -7.22 8.27
N GLU A 210 7.53 -8.12 8.65
CA GLU A 210 7.41 -9.48 8.13
C GLU A 210 5.95 -9.92 8.09
N GLU A 211 5.65 -10.84 7.17
CA GLU A 211 4.32 -11.43 7.00
C GLU A 211 4.19 -12.78 7.71
N THR A 212 5.31 -13.44 7.96
CA THR A 212 5.37 -14.73 8.66
C THR A 212 4.90 -14.55 10.09
N ASN A 213 3.84 -15.28 10.47
CA ASN A 213 3.22 -15.21 11.80
C ASN A 213 2.81 -13.79 12.24
N ARG A 214 2.53 -12.88 11.33
CA ARG A 214 2.30 -11.44 11.57
C ARG A 214 1.27 -11.13 12.67
N LEU A 215 0.30 -12.02 12.91
CA LEU A 215 -0.74 -11.87 13.95
C LEU A 215 -0.25 -12.21 15.37
N GLU A 216 0.92 -12.82 15.51
CA GLU A 216 1.41 -13.36 16.79
C GLU A 216 2.91 -13.10 17.04
N VAL A 217 3.63 -12.56 16.04
CA VAL A 217 5.06 -12.27 16.17
C VAL A 217 5.29 -11.03 17.02
N SER A 218 6.24 -11.11 17.95
CA SER A 218 6.73 -9.97 18.71
C SER A 218 8.01 -9.43 18.11
N SER A 219 7.98 -8.19 17.66
CA SER A 219 9.16 -7.44 17.22
C SER A 219 9.93 -6.99 18.46
N GLU A 220 11.00 -7.71 18.78
CA GLU A 220 11.86 -7.41 19.95
C GLU A 220 12.90 -6.37 19.54
N VAL A 221 12.69 -5.13 19.97
CA VAL A 221 13.43 -3.96 19.51
C VAL A 221 13.77 -3.01 20.65
N THR A 222 15.01 -2.48 20.69
CA THR A 222 15.39 -1.48 21.67
C THR A 222 14.65 -0.17 21.45
N GLU A 223 14.42 0.60 22.51
CA GLU A 223 13.75 1.92 22.44
C GLU A 223 14.42 2.87 21.46
N ARG A 224 15.76 2.92 21.44
CA ARG A 224 16.52 3.74 20.50
C ARG A 224 16.23 3.33 19.05
N THR A 225 16.32 2.04 18.75
CA THR A 225 16.07 1.51 17.40
C THR A 225 14.63 1.76 16.97
N LEU A 226 13.69 1.52 17.87
CA LEU A 226 12.27 1.77 17.62
C LEU A 226 12.03 3.23 17.21
N ARG A 227 12.57 4.19 17.98
CA ARG A 227 12.36 5.62 17.72
C ARG A 227 13.13 6.14 16.52
N GLU A 228 14.39 5.76 16.34
CA GLU A 228 15.23 6.31 15.26
C GLU A 228 14.93 5.71 13.88
N ILE A 229 14.42 4.47 13.83
CA ILE A 229 14.18 3.76 12.58
C ILE A 229 12.69 3.52 12.33
N TYR A 230 12.00 2.75 13.20
CA TYR A 230 10.68 2.22 12.89
C TYR A 230 9.53 3.20 13.17
N LEU A 231 9.71 4.15 14.07
CA LEU A 231 8.75 5.20 14.36
C LEU A 231 9.05 6.52 13.63
N ARG A 232 10.32 6.77 13.27
CA ARG A 232 10.74 8.06 12.74
C ARG A 232 10.00 8.48 11.46
N GLY A 233 9.76 7.56 10.54
CA GLY A 233 8.98 7.85 9.32
C GLY A 233 7.54 8.26 9.65
N PHE A 234 6.90 7.56 10.58
CA PHE A 234 5.55 7.90 11.06
C PHE A 234 5.51 9.25 11.77
N GLU A 235 6.51 9.56 12.61
CA GLU A 235 6.64 10.86 13.27
C GLU A 235 6.67 12.01 12.25
N ILE A 236 7.50 11.86 11.19
CA ILE A 236 7.59 12.86 10.11
C ILE A 236 6.23 13.03 9.44
N ALA A 237 5.58 11.93 9.04
CA ALA A 237 4.28 11.97 8.38
C ALA A 237 3.20 12.62 9.26
N VAL A 238 3.15 12.30 10.56
CA VAL A 238 2.21 12.91 11.50
C VAL A 238 2.48 14.41 11.66
N ARG A 239 3.73 14.81 11.86
CA ARG A 239 4.05 16.22 12.08
C ARG A 239 3.86 17.10 10.84
N GLU A 240 4.10 16.55 9.64
CA GLU A 240 4.07 17.33 8.39
C GLU A 240 2.72 17.29 7.66
N ALA A 241 1.91 16.22 7.87
CA ALA A 241 0.65 16.03 7.15
C ALA A 241 -0.58 15.86 8.05
N GLN A 242 -0.42 15.49 9.34
CA GLN A 242 -1.56 15.25 10.24
C GLN A 242 -2.63 14.33 9.62
N PRO A 243 -2.31 13.07 9.24
CA PRO A 243 -3.25 12.18 8.59
C PRO A 243 -4.53 12.02 9.40
N TRP A 244 -5.68 11.85 8.74
CA TRP A 244 -6.95 11.72 9.46
C TRP A 244 -7.02 10.47 10.32
N THR A 245 -6.34 9.40 9.89
CA THR A 245 -6.27 8.18 10.69
C THR A 245 -4.89 7.52 10.67
N VAL A 246 -4.61 6.71 11.69
CA VAL A 246 -3.44 5.84 11.80
C VAL A 246 -3.92 4.42 12.06
N MET A 247 -3.40 3.44 11.32
CA MET A 247 -3.73 2.03 11.53
C MET A 247 -2.65 1.36 12.39
N SER A 248 -3.05 0.84 13.56
CA SER A 248 -2.18 0.00 14.39
C SER A 248 -1.92 -1.34 13.69
N SER A 249 -0.71 -1.88 13.86
CA SER A 249 -0.28 -3.10 13.16
C SER A 249 -0.76 -4.39 13.84
N TYR A 250 -0.53 -5.52 13.17
CA TYR A 250 -0.88 -6.84 13.69
C TYR A 250 0.02 -7.32 14.83
N ASN A 251 1.33 -7.06 14.70
CA ASN A 251 2.38 -7.63 15.54
C ASN A 251 2.39 -7.05 16.95
N LEU A 252 3.11 -7.75 17.82
CA LEU A 252 3.51 -7.21 19.10
C LEU A 252 4.82 -6.42 18.97
N ILE A 253 5.05 -5.49 19.86
CA ILE A 253 6.35 -4.86 20.12
C ILE A 253 6.72 -5.17 21.56
N ASN A 254 7.85 -5.84 21.77
CA ASN A 254 8.34 -6.21 23.11
C ASN A 254 7.26 -6.87 23.97
N GLY A 255 6.52 -7.81 23.40
CA GLY A 255 5.49 -8.59 24.08
C GLY A 255 4.10 -7.94 24.19
N VAL A 256 3.90 -6.69 23.70
CA VAL A 256 2.61 -5.99 23.77
C VAL A 256 2.07 -5.76 22.35
N TYR A 257 0.82 -6.14 22.08
CA TYR A 257 0.18 -5.81 20.80
C TYR A 257 0.17 -4.30 20.56
N THR A 258 0.54 -3.89 19.36
CA THR A 258 0.56 -2.45 19.00
C THR A 258 -0.81 -1.80 19.20
N ALA A 259 -1.88 -2.53 18.89
CA ALA A 259 -3.26 -2.10 19.10
C ALA A 259 -3.64 -1.90 20.59
N GLU A 260 -2.92 -2.52 21.52
CA GLU A 260 -3.16 -2.50 22.96
C GLU A 260 -2.12 -1.67 23.73
N SER A 261 -1.14 -1.08 23.02
CA SER A 261 -0.02 -0.35 23.62
C SER A 261 -0.39 1.10 23.90
N LYS A 262 -0.69 1.41 25.15
CA LYS A 262 -0.93 2.79 25.61
C LYS A 262 0.30 3.69 25.39
N ASP A 263 1.49 3.14 25.55
CA ASP A 263 2.73 3.88 25.32
C ASP A 263 2.86 4.29 23.86
N LEU A 264 2.64 3.35 22.93
CA LEU A 264 2.71 3.62 21.51
C LEU A 264 1.61 4.58 21.04
N LEU A 265 0.33 4.29 21.37
CA LEU A 265 -0.81 5.01 20.79
C LEU A 265 -1.16 6.32 21.52
N THR A 266 -0.95 6.36 22.84
CA THR A 266 -1.29 7.55 23.64
C THR A 266 -0.06 8.39 23.96
N THR A 267 1.03 7.79 24.48
CA THR A 267 2.20 8.56 24.89
C THR A 267 2.96 9.08 23.68
N ILE A 268 3.42 8.19 22.81
CA ILE A 268 4.26 8.57 21.66
C ILE A 268 3.42 9.28 20.60
N LEU A 269 2.42 8.57 20.03
CA LEU A 269 1.67 9.08 18.88
C LEU A 269 0.93 10.39 19.21
N ARG A 270 0.18 10.42 20.33
CA ARG A 270 -0.69 11.58 20.63
C ARG A 270 0.01 12.66 21.45
N LYS A 271 0.67 12.30 22.57
CA LYS A 271 1.23 13.32 23.46
C LYS A 271 2.54 13.89 22.96
N GLU A 272 3.44 13.06 22.44
CA GLU A 272 4.75 13.52 21.96
C GLU A 272 4.67 14.12 20.55
N TRP A 273 3.90 13.50 19.63
CA TRP A 273 3.84 13.95 18.24
C TRP A 273 2.65 14.86 17.93
N GLY A 274 1.64 14.90 18.80
CA GLY A 274 0.46 15.76 18.65
C GLY A 274 -0.55 15.24 17.64
N PHE A 275 -0.68 13.90 17.48
CA PHE A 275 -1.69 13.31 16.60
C PHE A 275 -3.11 13.52 17.16
N GLU A 276 -3.99 14.12 16.38
CA GLU A 276 -5.37 14.44 16.79
C GLU A 276 -6.42 13.51 16.14
N GLY A 277 -6.04 12.73 15.13
CA GLY A 277 -6.94 11.89 14.34
C GLY A 277 -7.39 10.61 15.05
N VAL A 278 -8.00 9.70 14.29
CA VAL A 278 -8.51 8.41 14.76
C VAL A 278 -7.43 7.32 14.61
N VAL A 279 -7.26 6.49 15.63
CA VAL A 279 -6.51 5.23 15.51
C VAL A 279 -7.50 4.11 15.20
N VAL A 280 -7.24 3.40 14.10
CA VAL A 280 -8.00 2.22 13.68
C VAL A 280 -7.12 0.97 13.79
N THR A 281 -7.68 -0.18 14.19
CA THR A 281 -6.94 -1.43 14.13
C THR A 281 -6.72 -1.87 12.68
N ASP A 282 -5.63 -2.57 12.39
CA ASP A 282 -5.65 -3.49 11.26
C ASP A 282 -6.71 -4.59 11.49
N TRP A 283 -7.14 -5.29 10.41
CA TRP A 283 -8.23 -6.27 10.47
C TRP A 283 -7.85 -7.44 11.38
N PHE A 284 -8.56 -7.58 12.50
CA PHE A 284 -8.28 -8.57 13.56
C PHE A 284 -7.03 -8.29 14.39
N GLY A 285 -6.45 -7.09 14.31
CA GLY A 285 -5.31 -6.68 15.13
C GLY A 285 -5.68 -6.55 16.61
N GLY A 286 -4.76 -6.98 17.51
CA GLY A 286 -5.02 -7.04 18.94
C GLY A 286 -5.91 -8.22 19.38
N LYS A 287 -6.05 -8.41 20.68
CA LYS A 287 -6.83 -9.53 21.28
C LYS A 287 -7.85 -9.05 22.32
N ASP A 288 -7.52 -8.01 23.08
CA ASP A 288 -8.34 -7.48 24.17
C ASP A 288 -8.94 -6.12 23.81
N ALA A 289 -10.26 -6.10 23.51
CA ALA A 289 -10.99 -4.88 23.15
C ALA A 289 -10.91 -3.80 24.25
N ILE A 290 -10.86 -4.19 25.53
CA ILE A 290 -10.80 -3.25 26.65
C ILE A 290 -9.41 -2.63 26.72
N ALA A 291 -8.36 -3.42 26.54
CA ALA A 291 -6.97 -2.93 26.47
C ALA A 291 -6.80 -1.97 25.27
N MET A 292 -7.37 -2.32 24.10
CA MET A 292 -7.36 -1.46 22.91
C MET A 292 -8.02 -0.11 23.18
N MET A 293 -9.25 -0.09 23.76
CA MET A 293 -9.93 1.16 24.13
C MET A 293 -9.10 2.02 25.09
N LYS A 294 -8.53 1.39 26.14
CA LYS A 294 -7.67 2.07 27.13
C LYS A 294 -6.38 2.61 26.53
N ALA A 295 -5.83 1.91 25.53
CA ALA A 295 -4.64 2.34 24.82
C ALA A 295 -4.89 3.56 23.91
N GLY A 296 -6.13 3.85 23.55
CA GLY A 296 -6.49 4.93 22.64
C GLY A 296 -6.58 4.48 21.19
N ASN A 297 -6.85 3.20 20.96
CA ASN A 297 -7.32 2.67 19.69
C ASN A 297 -8.82 2.96 19.61
N ASP A 298 -9.23 3.82 18.68
CA ASP A 298 -10.56 4.42 18.70
C ASP A 298 -11.60 3.55 17.95
N LEU A 299 -11.18 2.87 16.87
CA LEU A 299 -12.06 2.13 15.97
C LEU A 299 -11.50 0.72 15.74
N LEU A 300 -12.26 -0.30 16.16
CA LEU A 300 -11.86 -1.70 16.03
C LEU A 300 -12.40 -2.29 14.72
N MET A 301 -11.52 -2.79 13.86
CA MET A 301 -11.89 -3.36 12.57
C MET A 301 -11.53 -4.86 12.49
N PRO A 302 -12.34 -5.67 11.81
CA PRO A 302 -13.58 -5.37 11.09
C PRO A 302 -14.80 -5.19 11.99
N GLY A 303 -14.65 -5.30 13.31
CA GLY A 303 -15.68 -5.28 14.33
C GLY A 303 -16.36 -6.64 14.51
N TRP A 304 -16.28 -7.16 15.74
CA TRP A 304 -16.98 -8.38 16.14
C TRP A 304 -18.07 -8.05 17.16
N ALA A 305 -19.20 -8.75 17.08
CA ALA A 305 -20.26 -8.60 18.08
C ALA A 305 -19.76 -8.85 19.50
N GLU A 306 -18.84 -9.82 19.63
CA GLU A 306 -18.20 -10.18 20.90
C GLU A 306 -17.34 -9.04 21.45
N GLN A 307 -16.62 -8.31 20.60
CA GLN A 307 -15.84 -7.13 21.01
C GLN A 307 -16.75 -5.99 21.50
N THR A 308 -17.81 -5.70 20.75
CA THR A 308 -18.81 -4.70 21.13
C THR A 308 -19.46 -5.07 22.47
N GLN A 309 -19.86 -6.33 22.65
CA GLN A 309 -20.45 -6.80 23.89
C GLN A 309 -19.47 -6.72 25.06
N SER A 310 -18.20 -7.10 24.83
CA SER A 310 -17.14 -7.00 25.86
C SER A 310 -16.92 -5.56 26.34
N ILE A 311 -17.01 -4.57 25.43
CA ILE A 311 -16.89 -3.16 25.78
C ILE A 311 -18.08 -2.75 26.66
N ILE A 312 -19.32 -3.11 26.26
CA ILE A 312 -20.54 -2.80 27.02
C ILE A 312 -20.48 -3.40 28.43
N ASP A 313 -20.12 -4.67 28.52
CA ASP A 313 -20.03 -5.38 29.80
C ASP A 313 -18.95 -4.78 30.70
N ALA A 314 -17.79 -4.44 30.12
CA ALA A 314 -16.69 -3.83 30.87
C ALA A 314 -17.05 -2.45 31.44
N VAL A 315 -17.82 -1.65 30.72
CA VAL A 315 -18.33 -0.37 31.25
C VAL A 315 -19.32 -0.61 32.38
N LYS A 316 -20.30 -1.51 32.19
CA LYS A 316 -21.28 -1.85 33.20
C LYS A 316 -20.66 -2.44 34.49
N GLU A 317 -19.55 -3.15 34.36
CA GLU A 317 -18.81 -3.75 35.47
C GLU A 317 -17.76 -2.80 36.10
N GLY A 318 -17.58 -1.59 35.58
CA GLY A 318 -16.57 -0.63 36.03
C GLY A 318 -15.12 -1.01 35.69
N LYS A 319 -14.93 -1.96 34.76
CA LYS A 319 -13.61 -2.36 34.25
C LYS A 319 -13.06 -1.41 33.17
N LEU A 320 -13.95 -0.68 32.51
CA LEU A 320 -13.65 0.37 31.53
C LEU A 320 -14.45 1.63 31.91
N ASP A 321 -13.77 2.73 32.15
CA ASP A 321 -14.44 4.02 32.40
C ASP A 321 -15.15 4.46 31.12
N GLU A 322 -16.42 4.83 31.23
CA GLU A 322 -17.20 5.30 30.07
C GLU A 322 -16.56 6.53 29.40
N GLU A 323 -15.89 7.40 30.17
CA GLU A 323 -15.14 8.54 29.64
C GLU A 323 -14.02 8.13 28.65
N VAL A 324 -13.46 6.93 28.79
CA VAL A 324 -12.46 6.38 27.84
C VAL A 324 -13.14 6.07 26.50
N LEU A 325 -14.30 5.41 26.56
CA LEU A 325 -15.11 5.12 25.37
C LEU A 325 -15.61 6.42 24.73
N ASP A 326 -16.10 7.36 25.53
CA ASP A 326 -16.57 8.67 25.07
C ASP A 326 -15.50 9.43 24.31
N ARG A 327 -14.28 9.47 24.82
CA ARG A 327 -13.15 10.11 24.15
C ARG A 327 -12.81 9.46 22.79
N ASN A 328 -12.89 8.13 22.72
CA ASN A 328 -12.62 7.41 21.47
C ASN A 328 -13.74 7.66 20.46
N VAL A 329 -15.00 7.63 20.90
CA VAL A 329 -16.17 7.94 20.06
C VAL A 329 -16.17 9.42 19.61
N GLU A 330 -15.79 10.37 20.47
CA GLU A 330 -15.67 11.79 20.13
C GLU A 330 -14.72 11.98 18.93
N ARG A 331 -13.58 11.24 18.88
CA ARG A 331 -12.64 11.29 17.75
C ARG A 331 -13.26 10.73 16.48
N ILE A 332 -13.99 9.61 16.55
CA ILE A 332 -14.70 9.04 15.41
C ILE A 332 -15.75 10.02 14.87
N LEU A 333 -16.53 10.66 15.74
CA LEU A 333 -17.52 11.67 15.35
C LEU A 333 -16.85 12.89 14.68
N ASN A 334 -15.72 13.35 15.21
CA ASN A 334 -14.92 14.42 14.62
C ASN A 334 -14.32 14.03 13.25
N LEU A 335 -13.98 12.77 13.02
CA LEU A 335 -13.61 12.26 11.71
C LEU A 335 -14.80 12.27 10.75
N ILE A 336 -15.96 11.74 11.19
CA ILE A 336 -17.17 11.63 10.36
C ILE A 336 -17.59 13.00 9.79
N VAL A 337 -17.54 14.08 10.57
CA VAL A 337 -17.93 15.42 10.07
C VAL A 337 -17.04 15.97 8.97
N LYS A 338 -15.83 15.43 8.81
CA LYS A 338 -14.92 15.79 7.72
C LYS A 338 -15.24 15.05 6.42
N CYS A 339 -15.88 13.88 6.50
CA CYS A 339 -16.04 12.92 5.43
C CYS A 339 -17.01 13.33 4.33
N PRO A 340 -16.82 12.89 3.08
CA PRO A 340 -17.73 13.08 1.96
C PRO A 340 -19.14 12.56 2.23
N SER A 341 -19.26 11.38 2.86
CA SER A 341 -20.57 10.78 3.23
C SER A 341 -21.39 11.67 4.15
N PHE A 342 -20.76 12.30 5.15
CA PHE A 342 -21.43 13.25 6.05
C PHE A 342 -21.84 14.53 5.32
N LYS A 343 -21.00 15.04 4.45
CA LYS A 343 -21.25 16.21 3.60
C LYS A 343 -22.25 15.92 2.47
N LYS A 344 -22.68 14.66 2.34
CA LYS A 344 -23.59 14.20 1.27
C LYS A 344 -23.07 14.53 -0.11
N TYR A 345 -21.78 14.35 -0.34
CA TYR A 345 -21.15 14.62 -1.61
C TYR A 345 -21.75 13.72 -2.71
N PRO A 346 -22.20 14.31 -3.82
CA PRO A 346 -22.83 13.57 -4.91
C PRO A 346 -21.74 12.97 -5.85
N TYR A 347 -21.06 11.92 -5.39
CA TYR A 347 -20.01 11.27 -6.17
C TYR A 347 -20.51 10.69 -7.50
N SER A 348 -19.70 10.82 -8.55
CA SER A 348 -20.11 10.53 -9.93
C SER A 348 -20.01 9.05 -10.32
N ASN A 349 -19.20 8.25 -9.63
CA ASN A 349 -18.74 6.93 -10.06
C ASN A 349 -18.04 6.91 -11.43
N THR A 350 -17.50 8.05 -11.86
CA THR A 350 -16.84 8.23 -13.17
C THR A 350 -15.58 9.08 -13.05
N PRO A 351 -14.55 8.59 -12.30
CA PRO A 351 -13.30 9.32 -12.19
C PRO A 351 -12.55 9.43 -13.53
N GLU A 352 -11.59 10.32 -13.62
CA GLU A 352 -10.78 10.60 -14.82
C GLU A 352 -9.71 9.52 -15.09
N LEU A 353 -10.11 8.24 -15.23
CA LEU A 353 -9.19 7.09 -15.35
C LEU A 353 -8.16 7.25 -16.47
N LYS A 354 -8.54 7.86 -17.60
CA LYS A 354 -7.61 8.11 -18.72
C LYS A 354 -6.51 9.08 -18.33
N LYS A 355 -6.86 10.20 -17.71
CA LYS A 355 -5.90 11.20 -17.21
C LYS A 355 -4.99 10.62 -16.14
N ASN A 356 -5.54 9.79 -15.25
CA ASN A 356 -4.76 9.08 -14.26
C ASN A 356 -3.77 8.10 -14.93
N GLY A 357 -4.17 7.39 -16.00
CA GLY A 357 -3.28 6.54 -16.77
C GLY A 357 -2.10 7.32 -17.38
N GLU A 358 -2.36 8.51 -17.95
CA GLU A 358 -1.30 9.39 -18.46
C GLU A 358 -0.32 9.82 -17.36
N LEU A 359 -0.84 10.14 -16.16
CA LEU A 359 -0.02 10.43 -14.98
C LEU A 359 0.81 9.22 -14.54
N VAL A 360 0.21 8.02 -14.48
CA VAL A 360 0.90 6.76 -14.14
C VAL A 360 2.09 6.53 -15.05
N ARG A 361 1.91 6.66 -16.38
CA ARG A 361 2.99 6.52 -17.37
C ARG A 361 4.15 7.47 -17.09
N LYS A 362 3.83 8.76 -16.87
CA LYS A 362 4.84 9.79 -16.60
C LYS A 362 5.60 9.48 -15.31
N VAL A 363 4.88 9.29 -14.22
CA VAL A 363 5.48 9.08 -12.89
C VAL A 363 6.30 7.80 -12.85
N ALA A 364 5.80 6.70 -13.43
CA ALA A 364 6.55 5.46 -13.51
C ALA A 364 7.87 5.64 -14.25
N ALA A 365 7.87 6.31 -15.41
CA ALA A 365 9.08 6.55 -16.17
C ALA A 365 10.08 7.42 -15.40
N GLU A 366 9.64 8.53 -14.78
CA GLU A 366 10.51 9.43 -14.01
C GLU A 366 11.11 8.77 -12.74
N SER A 367 10.47 7.71 -12.24
CA SER A 367 10.89 7.01 -11.02
C SER A 367 11.77 5.77 -11.26
N MET A 368 11.82 5.23 -12.50
CA MET A 368 12.65 4.05 -12.83
C MET A 368 14.12 4.33 -12.68
N VAL A 369 14.88 3.31 -12.25
CA VAL A 369 16.31 3.43 -11.97
C VAL A 369 17.14 2.69 -13.02
N LEU A 370 18.02 3.40 -13.71
CA LEU A 370 19.01 2.80 -14.59
C LEU A 370 20.19 2.30 -13.77
N LEU A 371 20.36 0.97 -13.67
CA LEU A 371 21.40 0.35 -12.85
C LEU A 371 22.71 0.13 -13.62
N LYS A 372 22.63 -0.12 -14.93
CA LYS A 372 23.79 -0.38 -15.79
C LYS A 372 23.51 0.15 -17.20
N ASN A 373 24.51 0.74 -17.86
CA ASN A 373 24.43 1.15 -19.27
C ASN A 373 25.84 1.19 -19.90
N GLU A 374 26.32 0.06 -20.35
CA GLU A 374 27.67 -0.08 -20.95
C GLU A 374 27.61 0.19 -22.44
N GLN A 375 28.65 0.91 -22.92
CA GLN A 375 28.86 1.21 -24.34
C GLN A 375 27.59 1.79 -25.00
N GLU A 376 26.88 2.67 -24.30
CA GLU A 376 25.67 3.34 -24.78
C GLU A 376 24.62 2.33 -25.32
N ALA A 377 24.40 1.21 -24.59
CA ALA A 377 23.39 0.20 -24.97
C ALA A 377 21.96 0.80 -24.98
N LEU A 378 21.76 1.80 -24.15
CA LEU A 378 20.56 2.65 -24.12
C LEU A 378 20.97 4.13 -24.32
N PRO A 379 20.11 4.98 -24.93
CA PRO A 379 18.77 4.68 -25.44
C PRO A 379 18.79 3.91 -26.78
N LEU A 380 17.72 3.15 -27.02
CA LEU A 380 17.49 2.43 -28.28
C LEU A 380 17.22 3.41 -29.43
N LYS A 381 17.77 3.12 -30.61
CA LYS A 381 17.41 3.84 -31.85
C LYS A 381 15.95 3.53 -32.23
N LYS A 382 15.31 4.45 -32.92
CA LYS A 382 13.92 4.28 -33.41
C LYS A 382 13.81 3.14 -34.43
N ASN A 383 12.64 2.54 -34.51
CA ASN A 383 12.24 1.56 -35.53
C ASN A 383 13.11 0.29 -35.59
N LEU A 384 13.82 -0.06 -34.52
CA LEU A 384 14.59 -1.30 -34.49
C LEU A 384 13.66 -2.53 -34.49
N TYR A 385 14.23 -3.65 -34.96
CA TYR A 385 13.68 -4.96 -34.70
C TYR A 385 14.26 -5.46 -33.36
N VAL A 386 13.40 -5.65 -32.38
CA VAL A 386 13.75 -6.06 -31.01
C VAL A 386 13.35 -7.51 -30.79
N ALA A 387 14.25 -8.31 -30.28
CA ALA A 387 13.92 -9.64 -29.76
C ALA A 387 13.55 -9.50 -28.28
N LEU A 388 12.31 -9.85 -27.96
CA LEU A 388 11.75 -9.66 -26.61
C LEU A 388 11.56 -11.02 -25.93
N PHE A 389 12.19 -11.19 -24.77
CA PHE A 389 12.18 -12.42 -23.98
C PHE A 389 11.69 -12.14 -22.56
N GLY A 390 11.30 -13.22 -21.86
CA GLY A 390 10.79 -13.15 -20.49
C GLY A 390 9.27 -13.05 -20.44
N ALA A 391 8.63 -13.90 -19.65
CA ALA A 391 7.18 -13.92 -19.52
C ALA A 391 6.61 -12.56 -19.06
N ALA A 392 7.32 -11.85 -18.16
CA ALA A 392 6.95 -10.52 -17.71
C ALA A 392 7.01 -9.43 -18.79
N SER A 393 7.65 -9.69 -19.95
CA SER A 393 7.59 -8.80 -21.12
C SER A 393 6.19 -8.77 -21.75
N TYR A 394 5.41 -9.82 -21.55
CA TYR A 394 4.07 -10.03 -22.13
C TYR A 394 2.95 -9.93 -21.08
N ASP A 395 3.32 -9.96 -19.80
CA ASP A 395 2.41 -9.80 -18.66
C ASP A 395 3.04 -8.87 -17.62
N ASN A 396 2.70 -7.58 -17.69
CA ASN A 396 3.23 -6.57 -16.78
C ASN A 396 2.76 -6.82 -15.34
N ILE A 397 3.70 -6.93 -14.41
CA ILE A 397 3.42 -6.98 -12.97
C ILE A 397 3.22 -5.53 -12.49
N ALA A 398 1.99 -5.07 -12.56
CA ALA A 398 1.65 -3.67 -12.25
C ALA A 398 1.81 -3.32 -10.76
N GLY A 399 1.57 -4.28 -9.85
CA GLY A 399 1.63 -4.13 -8.39
C GLY A 399 1.58 -5.47 -7.70
N GLY A 400 1.71 -5.47 -6.37
CA GLY A 400 1.59 -6.67 -5.55
C GLY A 400 0.14 -7.12 -5.32
N SER A 401 -0.03 -8.19 -4.55
CA SER A 401 -1.32 -8.79 -4.19
C SER A 401 -1.74 -8.42 -2.75
N GLY A 402 -2.93 -8.87 -2.35
CA GLY A 402 -3.52 -8.54 -1.05
C GLY A 402 -4.26 -7.21 -1.07
N SER A 403 -4.15 -6.42 -0.01
CA SER A 403 -4.74 -5.08 0.09
C SER A 403 -4.22 -4.11 -0.98
N GLY A 404 -3.02 -4.38 -1.55
CA GLY A 404 -2.45 -3.65 -2.69
C GLY A 404 -3.02 -4.03 -4.07
N GLY A 405 -3.93 -5.01 -4.15
CA GLY A 405 -4.56 -5.41 -5.40
C GLY A 405 -5.56 -4.38 -5.92
N VAL A 406 -5.54 -4.10 -7.24
CA VAL A 406 -6.41 -3.10 -7.88
C VAL A 406 -7.17 -3.70 -9.05
N ASN A 407 -8.48 -3.48 -9.11
CA ASN A 407 -9.33 -3.84 -10.25
C ASN A 407 -9.16 -2.81 -11.37
N LYS A 408 -8.10 -2.97 -12.17
CA LYS A 408 -7.76 -2.09 -13.28
C LYS A 408 -8.42 -2.54 -14.59
N ALA A 409 -8.79 -1.59 -15.45
CA ALA A 409 -9.41 -1.87 -16.75
C ALA A 409 -8.43 -2.54 -17.73
N TYR A 410 -7.15 -2.22 -17.62
CA TYR A 410 -6.08 -2.73 -18.50
C TYR A 410 -4.72 -2.67 -17.80
N SER A 411 -3.76 -3.37 -18.38
CA SER A 411 -2.35 -3.27 -18.02
C SER A 411 -1.52 -3.38 -19.30
N VAL A 412 -0.70 -2.38 -19.57
CA VAL A 412 0.14 -2.36 -20.79
C VAL A 412 1.41 -3.17 -20.54
N SER A 413 1.60 -4.24 -21.30
CA SER A 413 2.82 -5.05 -21.30
C SER A 413 3.98 -4.32 -22.01
N LEU A 414 5.22 -4.75 -21.76
CA LEU A 414 6.38 -4.21 -22.48
C LEU A 414 6.29 -4.49 -24.00
N CYS A 415 5.74 -5.64 -24.37
CA CYS A 415 5.45 -5.98 -25.77
C CYS A 415 4.54 -4.94 -26.43
N GLU A 416 3.46 -4.57 -25.79
CA GLU A 416 2.54 -3.53 -26.27
C GLU A 416 3.21 -2.14 -26.28
N GLY A 417 3.93 -1.78 -25.21
CA GLY A 417 4.65 -0.51 -25.11
C GLY A 417 5.66 -0.30 -26.24
N LEU A 418 6.47 -1.32 -26.55
CA LEU A 418 7.41 -1.28 -27.66
C LEU A 418 6.68 -1.12 -29.02
N ARG A 419 5.58 -1.84 -29.23
CA ARG A 419 4.76 -1.73 -30.44
C ARG A 419 4.16 -0.33 -30.58
N ASN A 420 3.61 0.21 -29.49
CA ASN A 420 3.05 1.56 -29.45
C ASN A 420 4.10 2.64 -29.83
N ALA A 421 5.38 2.36 -29.55
CA ALA A 421 6.49 3.23 -29.91
C ALA A 421 7.09 2.96 -31.31
N GLY A 422 6.51 2.03 -32.10
CA GLY A 422 6.90 1.74 -33.47
C GLY A 422 8.06 0.72 -33.61
N TYR A 423 8.41 -0.01 -32.54
CA TYR A 423 9.38 -1.11 -32.64
C TYR A 423 8.75 -2.36 -33.28
N ARG A 424 9.53 -3.06 -34.06
CA ARG A 424 9.12 -4.34 -34.67
C ARG A 424 9.50 -5.49 -33.72
N LEU A 425 8.58 -6.42 -33.52
CA LEU A 425 8.76 -7.61 -32.67
C LEU A 425 8.46 -8.86 -33.49
N ASN A 426 8.93 -10.01 -33.01
CA ASN A 426 8.64 -11.30 -33.64
C ASN A 426 7.24 -11.79 -33.24
N GLU A 427 6.37 -12.06 -34.22
CA GLU A 427 4.97 -12.46 -33.96
C GLU A 427 4.89 -13.90 -33.42
N ASP A 428 5.76 -14.82 -33.86
CA ASP A 428 5.76 -16.19 -33.36
C ASP A 428 6.16 -16.24 -31.88
N MET A 429 7.19 -15.47 -31.50
CA MET A 429 7.61 -15.32 -30.11
C MET A 429 6.47 -14.75 -29.25
N LYS A 430 5.83 -13.69 -29.75
CA LYS A 430 4.70 -13.08 -29.07
C LYS A 430 3.58 -14.11 -28.82
N ALA A 431 3.16 -14.81 -29.87
CA ALA A 431 2.09 -15.82 -29.76
C ALA A 431 2.44 -16.93 -28.76
N ASN A 432 3.72 -17.39 -28.77
CA ASN A 432 4.18 -18.43 -27.84
C ASN A 432 4.13 -17.96 -26.38
N TYR A 433 4.66 -16.76 -26.09
CA TYR A 433 4.62 -16.23 -24.72
C TYR A 433 3.21 -15.87 -24.27
N GLU A 434 2.39 -15.25 -25.11
CA GLU A 434 0.99 -14.95 -24.78
C GLU A 434 0.19 -16.21 -24.47
N LYS A 435 0.41 -17.29 -25.26
CA LYS A 435 -0.19 -18.58 -24.97
C LYS A 435 0.30 -19.14 -23.64
N TYR A 436 1.60 -19.11 -23.38
CA TYR A 436 2.20 -19.58 -22.13
C TYR A 436 1.60 -18.87 -20.91
N VAL A 437 1.54 -17.54 -20.96
CA VAL A 437 0.94 -16.70 -19.92
C VAL A 437 -0.54 -17.02 -19.70
N ALA A 438 -1.31 -17.16 -20.80
CA ALA A 438 -2.73 -17.47 -20.73
C ALA A 438 -2.99 -18.86 -20.14
N ASP A 439 -2.20 -19.87 -20.52
CA ASP A 439 -2.30 -21.22 -19.99
C ASP A 439 -2.00 -21.26 -18.49
N PHE A 440 -0.94 -20.58 -18.04
CA PHE A 440 -0.61 -20.46 -16.62
C PHE A 440 -1.74 -19.77 -15.83
N LYS A 441 -2.24 -18.63 -16.31
CA LYS A 441 -3.33 -17.90 -15.63
C LYS A 441 -4.61 -18.73 -15.53
N ARG A 442 -4.92 -19.55 -16.53
CA ARG A 442 -6.08 -20.45 -16.51
C ARG A 442 -5.92 -21.55 -15.45
N GLU A 443 -4.71 -22.11 -15.33
CA GLU A 443 -4.41 -23.16 -14.35
C GLU A 443 -4.43 -22.63 -12.91
N TYR A 444 -3.89 -21.43 -12.70
CA TYR A 444 -3.71 -20.82 -11.38
C TYR A 444 -4.64 -19.61 -11.16
N THR A 445 -5.91 -19.72 -11.57
CA THR A 445 -6.90 -18.68 -11.26
C THR A 445 -7.13 -18.59 -9.76
N VAL A 446 -6.77 -17.46 -9.17
CA VAL A 446 -7.01 -17.15 -7.76
C VAL A 446 -8.25 -16.26 -7.64
N ASN A 447 -9.34 -16.83 -7.13
CA ASN A 447 -10.61 -16.10 -6.93
C ASN A 447 -10.60 -15.21 -5.68
N ASN A 448 -9.58 -15.33 -4.84
CA ASN A 448 -9.42 -14.53 -3.62
C ASN A 448 -8.32 -13.47 -3.83
N PRO A 449 -8.65 -12.17 -3.87
CA PRO A 449 -7.67 -11.12 -4.10
C PRO A 449 -6.60 -11.00 -3.00
N LEU A 450 -6.83 -11.60 -1.83
CA LEU A 450 -5.87 -11.63 -0.72
C LEU A 450 -4.83 -12.76 -0.85
N VAL A 451 -5.00 -13.66 -1.81
CA VAL A 451 -4.04 -14.74 -2.04
C VAL A 451 -3.07 -14.31 -3.14
N THR A 452 -1.78 -14.33 -2.82
CA THR A 452 -0.73 -14.12 -3.83
C THR A 452 -0.71 -15.34 -4.75
N PRO A 453 -0.93 -15.18 -6.07
CA PRO A 453 -0.80 -16.28 -7.00
C PRO A 453 0.66 -16.79 -7.00
N PRO A 454 0.88 -18.08 -7.32
CA PRO A 454 2.24 -18.60 -7.44
C PRO A 454 3.01 -17.81 -8.49
N ALA A 455 4.33 -17.71 -8.30
CA ALA A 455 5.20 -17.09 -9.30
C ALA A 455 5.12 -17.88 -10.62
N MET A 456 4.90 -17.17 -11.73
CA MET A 456 4.90 -17.79 -13.05
C MET A 456 6.35 -18.16 -13.41
N PRO A 457 6.67 -19.44 -13.69
CA PRO A 457 7.99 -19.84 -14.13
C PRO A 457 8.36 -19.16 -15.47
N GLU A 458 9.64 -19.03 -15.74
CA GLU A 458 10.07 -18.55 -17.06
C GLU A 458 9.87 -19.65 -18.12
N MET A 459 9.42 -19.25 -19.31
CA MET A 459 9.19 -20.18 -20.42
C MET A 459 10.51 -20.75 -20.95
N PRO A 460 10.69 -22.07 -21.03
CA PRO A 460 11.89 -22.64 -21.62
C PRO A 460 12.07 -22.23 -23.09
N LEU A 461 13.28 -21.82 -23.45
CA LEU A 461 13.62 -21.37 -24.81
C LEU A 461 14.34 -22.45 -25.62
N ASP A 462 13.96 -22.57 -26.89
CA ASP A 462 14.73 -23.37 -27.87
C ASP A 462 15.94 -22.59 -28.38
N LEU A 463 17.14 -23.21 -28.34
CA LEU A 463 18.38 -22.63 -28.83
C LEU A 463 18.29 -22.18 -30.31
N LYS A 464 17.60 -22.96 -31.18
CA LYS A 464 17.42 -22.59 -32.59
C LYS A 464 16.66 -21.29 -32.76
N LEU A 465 15.57 -21.14 -31.94
CA LEU A 465 14.78 -19.93 -31.94
C LEU A 465 15.59 -18.71 -31.48
N VAL A 466 16.35 -18.83 -30.39
CA VAL A 466 17.18 -17.73 -29.88
C VAL A 466 18.25 -17.34 -30.89
N ASN A 467 18.92 -18.31 -31.55
CA ASN A 467 19.90 -18.03 -32.61
C ASN A 467 19.27 -17.33 -33.82
N LYS A 468 18.07 -17.77 -34.26
CA LYS A 468 17.30 -17.09 -35.32
C LYS A 468 17.00 -15.64 -34.93
N MET A 469 16.58 -15.40 -33.68
CA MET A 469 16.32 -14.04 -33.18
C MET A 469 17.63 -13.21 -33.15
N ALA A 470 18.73 -13.79 -32.72
CA ALA A 470 20.04 -13.12 -32.70
C ALA A 470 20.55 -12.75 -34.11
N GLU A 471 20.14 -13.47 -35.15
CA GLU A 471 20.41 -13.09 -36.55
C GLU A 471 19.56 -11.91 -37.01
N GLN A 472 18.27 -11.94 -36.73
CA GLN A 472 17.28 -11.01 -37.29
C GLN A 472 17.16 -9.71 -36.52
N ALA A 473 17.15 -9.75 -35.19
CA ALA A 473 16.93 -8.57 -34.35
C ALA A 473 18.20 -7.75 -34.15
N ALA A 474 18.06 -6.47 -33.90
CA ALA A 474 19.18 -5.55 -33.63
C ALA A 474 19.64 -5.62 -32.16
N VAL A 475 18.74 -5.97 -31.24
CA VAL A 475 18.98 -5.97 -29.80
C VAL A 475 18.05 -6.99 -29.14
N ALA A 476 18.46 -7.55 -28.00
CA ALA A 476 17.62 -8.35 -27.13
C ALA A 476 17.18 -7.53 -25.90
N VAL A 477 15.92 -7.71 -25.50
CA VAL A 477 15.40 -7.26 -24.21
C VAL A 477 14.87 -8.48 -23.46
N VAL A 478 15.30 -8.67 -22.22
CA VAL A 478 14.89 -9.76 -21.33
C VAL A 478 14.24 -9.15 -20.09
N THR A 479 12.97 -9.44 -19.84
CA THR A 479 12.30 -8.97 -18.62
C THR A 479 12.26 -10.06 -17.56
N ILE A 480 12.80 -9.76 -16.39
CA ILE A 480 12.76 -10.60 -15.19
C ILE A 480 11.59 -10.12 -14.32
N GLY A 481 10.65 -11.01 -14.04
CA GLY A 481 9.46 -10.71 -13.25
C GLY A 481 9.48 -11.39 -11.89
N LYS A 482 9.32 -10.64 -10.81
CA LYS A 482 9.17 -11.16 -9.44
C LYS A 482 8.01 -10.46 -8.75
N ASN A 483 7.04 -11.23 -8.28
CA ASN A 483 5.94 -10.71 -7.49
C ASN A 483 6.10 -11.03 -6.00
N ALA A 484 5.44 -10.25 -5.17
CA ALA A 484 5.25 -10.49 -3.75
C ALA A 484 3.87 -9.94 -3.34
N GLY A 485 3.44 -10.24 -2.14
CA GLY A 485 2.13 -9.80 -1.66
C GLY A 485 1.95 -9.99 -0.18
N GLU A 486 0.82 -9.53 0.28
CA GLU A 486 0.38 -9.65 1.65
C GLU A 486 0.14 -11.12 2.03
N GLY A 487 0.46 -11.48 3.27
CA GLY A 487 0.20 -12.78 3.89
C GLY A 487 1.34 -13.79 3.80
N ALA A 488 2.42 -13.49 3.07
CA ALA A 488 3.59 -14.35 2.99
C ALA A 488 4.87 -13.58 2.67
N ASP A 489 5.95 -13.91 3.36
CA ASP A 489 7.29 -13.46 2.98
C ASP A 489 7.84 -14.32 1.84
N ARG A 490 8.79 -13.75 1.11
CA ARG A 490 9.56 -14.47 0.09
C ARG A 490 10.54 -15.44 0.75
N LYS A 491 10.90 -16.49 0.03
CA LYS A 491 11.93 -17.44 0.46
C LYS A 491 13.31 -16.97 0.04
N GLU A 492 14.36 -17.43 0.70
CA GLU A 492 15.74 -17.11 0.33
C GLU A 492 16.05 -17.47 -1.14
N ALA A 493 15.49 -18.59 -1.64
CA ALA A 493 15.64 -18.97 -3.04
C ALA A 493 15.06 -17.92 -4.03
N ASP A 494 14.10 -17.11 -3.59
CA ASP A 494 13.50 -16.05 -4.42
C ASP A 494 14.38 -14.80 -4.49
N PHE A 495 15.42 -14.71 -3.67
CA PHE A 495 16.37 -13.60 -3.71
C PHE A 495 17.22 -13.61 -4.97
N GLY A 496 17.48 -14.80 -5.56
CA GLY A 496 18.17 -14.94 -6.83
C GLY A 496 17.24 -15.06 -8.04
N LEU A 497 17.83 -15.27 -9.22
CA LEU A 497 17.10 -15.73 -10.40
C LEU A 497 16.76 -17.22 -10.25
N SER A 498 15.63 -17.65 -10.80
CA SER A 498 15.36 -19.08 -10.97
C SER A 498 16.32 -19.71 -11.97
N LYS A 499 16.38 -21.03 -12.00
CA LYS A 499 17.23 -21.75 -12.97
C LYS A 499 16.82 -21.41 -14.41
N GLU A 500 15.53 -21.28 -14.66
CA GLU A 500 14.95 -20.97 -15.97
C GLU A 500 15.24 -19.53 -16.38
N GLU A 501 15.10 -18.57 -15.49
CA GLU A 501 15.45 -17.15 -15.72
C GLU A 501 16.94 -17.00 -16.01
N MET A 502 17.81 -17.66 -15.23
CA MET A 502 19.25 -17.65 -15.45
C MET A 502 19.61 -18.28 -16.80
N ALA A 503 19.02 -19.44 -17.12
CA ALA A 503 19.26 -20.12 -18.39
C ALA A 503 18.84 -19.26 -19.59
N THR A 504 17.68 -18.61 -19.51
CA THR A 504 17.18 -17.68 -20.54
C THR A 504 18.17 -16.54 -20.74
N LEU A 505 18.59 -15.86 -19.67
CA LEU A 505 19.51 -14.73 -19.76
C LEU A 505 20.88 -15.14 -20.33
N GLN A 506 21.44 -16.26 -19.88
CA GLN A 506 22.70 -16.80 -20.38
C GLN A 506 22.62 -17.17 -21.87
N LEU A 507 21.55 -17.86 -22.27
CA LEU A 507 21.34 -18.29 -23.65
C LEU A 507 21.21 -17.08 -24.59
N VAL A 508 20.38 -16.10 -24.22
CA VAL A 508 20.18 -14.87 -24.99
C VAL A 508 21.49 -14.06 -25.07
N SER A 509 22.18 -13.88 -23.94
CA SER A 509 23.44 -13.14 -23.89
C SER A 509 24.47 -13.77 -24.80
N LYS A 510 24.66 -15.08 -24.71
CA LYS A 510 25.62 -15.82 -25.58
C LYS A 510 25.30 -15.64 -27.06
N ALA A 511 24.05 -15.80 -27.46
CA ALA A 511 23.63 -15.76 -28.86
C ALA A 511 23.78 -14.33 -29.46
N PHE A 512 23.33 -13.30 -28.74
CA PHE A 512 23.38 -11.92 -29.23
C PHE A 512 24.78 -11.35 -29.22
N ARG A 513 25.57 -11.57 -28.16
CA ARG A 513 26.98 -11.11 -28.11
C ARG A 513 27.88 -11.79 -29.14
N ALA A 514 27.63 -13.05 -29.52
CA ALA A 514 28.31 -13.71 -30.63
C ALA A 514 28.10 -13.00 -31.99
N LYS A 515 27.04 -12.18 -32.10
CA LYS A 515 26.72 -11.34 -33.28
C LYS A 515 27.09 -9.86 -33.05
N GLY A 516 27.77 -9.51 -31.96
CA GLY A 516 28.13 -8.13 -31.61
C GLY A 516 26.91 -7.26 -31.20
N LYS A 517 25.80 -7.89 -30.79
CA LYS A 517 24.53 -7.22 -30.43
C LYS A 517 24.38 -7.11 -28.93
N LYS A 518 23.66 -6.07 -28.49
CA LYS A 518 23.44 -5.76 -27.09
C LYS A 518 22.29 -6.55 -26.46
N VAL A 519 22.39 -6.77 -25.16
CA VAL A 519 21.36 -7.38 -24.32
C VAL A 519 20.97 -6.42 -23.21
N ILE A 520 19.68 -6.15 -23.05
CA ILE A 520 19.12 -5.26 -22.05
C ILE A 520 18.27 -6.10 -21.10
N ALA A 521 18.50 -6.00 -19.81
CA ALA A 521 17.63 -6.59 -18.79
C ALA A 521 16.69 -5.53 -18.22
N VAL A 522 15.40 -5.88 -18.07
CA VAL A 522 14.39 -5.06 -17.39
C VAL A 522 13.93 -5.82 -16.14
N LEU A 523 13.99 -5.18 -14.99
CA LEU A 523 13.57 -5.76 -13.72
C LEU A 523 12.16 -5.25 -13.34
N ASN A 524 11.15 -6.06 -13.58
CA ASN A 524 9.78 -5.83 -13.13
C ASN A 524 9.54 -6.62 -11.83
N ILE A 525 10.06 -6.10 -10.74
CA ILE A 525 10.19 -6.82 -9.46
C ILE A 525 9.58 -6.05 -8.30
N SER A 526 9.09 -6.79 -7.30
CA SER A 526 8.50 -6.24 -6.08
C SER A 526 9.52 -5.86 -5.00
N ASN A 527 10.64 -6.57 -4.97
CA ASN A 527 11.66 -6.48 -3.92
C ASN A 527 13.06 -6.55 -4.53
N VAL A 528 14.04 -6.14 -3.77
CA VAL A 528 15.46 -6.31 -4.11
C VAL A 528 15.79 -7.78 -4.38
N ILE A 529 16.62 -8.02 -5.40
CA ILE A 529 17.13 -9.34 -5.77
C ILE A 529 18.65 -9.31 -5.89
N LYS A 530 19.28 -10.49 -5.83
CA LYS A 530 20.69 -10.66 -6.14
C LYS A 530 20.94 -10.34 -7.60
N THR A 531 21.95 -9.50 -7.85
CA THR A 531 22.37 -9.11 -9.22
C THR A 531 23.79 -9.56 -9.56
N ALA A 532 24.61 -9.83 -8.55
CA ALA A 532 26.04 -10.04 -8.71
C ALA A 532 26.44 -11.24 -9.59
N ASP A 533 25.60 -12.28 -9.68
CA ASP A 533 25.89 -13.51 -10.44
C ASP A 533 25.37 -13.49 -11.88
N TRP A 534 24.61 -12.47 -12.27
CA TRP A 534 24.04 -12.41 -13.62
C TRP A 534 24.17 -11.06 -14.34
N ILE A 535 24.52 -9.99 -13.64
CA ILE A 535 24.51 -8.63 -14.21
C ILE A 535 25.45 -8.50 -15.43
N ASP A 536 26.49 -9.31 -15.51
CA ASP A 536 27.44 -9.32 -16.63
C ASP A 536 26.87 -9.93 -17.91
N TYR A 537 25.74 -10.62 -17.86
CA TYR A 537 25.02 -11.08 -19.05
C TYR A 537 24.23 -9.99 -19.77
N ALA A 538 24.02 -8.83 -19.16
CA ALA A 538 23.34 -7.69 -19.76
C ALA A 538 24.27 -6.49 -19.94
N ASP A 539 24.13 -5.76 -21.05
CA ASP A 539 24.86 -4.51 -21.34
C ASP A 539 24.19 -3.30 -20.71
N ALA A 540 22.87 -3.35 -20.50
CA ALA A 540 22.12 -2.38 -19.72
C ALA A 540 21.09 -3.07 -18.81
N VAL A 541 20.82 -2.48 -17.65
CA VAL A 541 19.86 -2.98 -16.67
C VAL A 541 18.98 -1.83 -16.19
N LEU A 542 17.67 -1.93 -16.44
CA LEU A 542 16.66 -0.97 -16.00
C LEU A 542 15.79 -1.61 -14.90
N LEU A 543 15.77 -0.99 -13.75
CA LEU A 543 14.85 -1.37 -12.65
C LEU A 543 13.56 -0.58 -12.78
N ALA A 544 12.49 -1.29 -13.13
CA ALA A 544 11.15 -0.74 -13.29
C ALA A 544 10.28 -0.92 -12.03
N TRP A 545 10.74 -1.69 -11.04
CA TRP A 545 9.90 -2.11 -9.91
C TRP A 545 8.53 -2.62 -10.41
N GLN A 546 7.43 -2.22 -9.77
CA GLN A 546 6.06 -2.50 -10.21
C GLN A 546 5.40 -1.17 -10.63
N PRO A 547 5.32 -0.91 -11.93
CA PRO A 547 5.12 0.44 -12.47
C PRO A 547 3.66 0.88 -12.66
N GLY A 548 2.70 0.13 -12.12
CA GLY A 548 1.29 0.39 -12.37
C GLY A 548 0.81 -0.06 -13.74
N GLN A 549 -0.40 0.37 -14.12
CA GLN A 549 -1.07 -0.14 -15.32
C GLN A 549 -0.42 0.28 -16.65
N GLU A 550 0.35 1.36 -16.68
CA GLU A 550 1.03 1.88 -17.89
C GLU A 550 2.49 1.41 -18.00
N GLY A 551 2.87 0.37 -17.27
CA GLY A 551 4.24 -0.09 -17.11
C GLY A 551 5.00 -0.29 -18.41
N GLY A 552 4.43 -0.97 -19.39
CA GLY A 552 5.09 -1.22 -20.68
C GLY A 552 5.38 0.06 -21.48
N ASN A 553 4.45 1.02 -21.47
CA ASN A 553 4.66 2.32 -22.10
C ASN A 553 5.75 3.13 -21.36
N ALA A 554 5.72 3.15 -20.02
CA ALA A 554 6.70 3.87 -19.20
C ALA A 554 8.12 3.30 -19.35
N ILE A 555 8.29 1.96 -19.30
CA ILE A 555 9.55 1.28 -19.58
C ILE A 555 10.07 1.66 -20.97
N THR A 556 9.20 1.62 -21.97
CA THR A 556 9.56 1.96 -23.36
C THR A 556 10.01 3.41 -23.48
N ASP A 557 9.39 4.36 -22.79
CA ASP A 557 9.78 5.78 -22.80
C ASP A 557 11.19 6.01 -22.26
N ILE A 558 11.64 5.16 -21.30
CA ILE A 558 13.06 5.13 -20.89
C ILE A 558 13.92 4.45 -21.96
N LEU A 559 13.56 3.23 -22.39
CA LEU A 559 14.39 2.46 -23.33
C LEU A 559 14.69 3.23 -24.62
N ASN A 560 13.78 4.08 -25.08
CA ASN A 560 13.93 4.87 -26.33
C ASN A 560 14.45 6.29 -26.12
N GLY A 561 14.75 6.68 -24.89
CA GLY A 561 15.27 8.01 -24.57
C GLY A 561 14.26 9.15 -24.66
N LYS A 562 12.96 8.86 -24.76
CA LYS A 562 11.91 9.89 -24.67
C LYS A 562 11.87 10.52 -23.27
N VAL A 563 12.15 9.72 -22.25
CA VAL A 563 12.36 10.15 -20.86
C VAL A 563 13.77 9.76 -20.46
N ASN A 564 14.52 10.69 -19.88
CA ASN A 564 15.82 10.43 -19.31
C ASN A 564 15.65 9.75 -17.93
N PRO A 565 16.32 8.59 -17.68
CA PRO A 565 16.22 7.94 -16.37
C PRO A 565 16.76 8.88 -15.27
N SER A 566 15.94 9.17 -14.28
CA SER A 566 16.25 10.07 -13.16
C SER A 566 16.09 9.43 -11.79
N GLY A 567 15.42 8.29 -11.71
CA GLY A 567 15.21 7.57 -10.46
C GLY A 567 16.50 7.21 -9.74
N LYS A 568 16.42 7.16 -8.40
CA LYS A 568 17.50 6.78 -7.49
C LYS A 568 16.99 5.72 -6.52
N LEU A 569 17.83 4.74 -6.20
CA LEU A 569 17.45 3.68 -5.28
C LEU A 569 17.05 4.24 -3.91
N ALA A 570 15.88 3.85 -3.46
CA ALA A 570 15.39 4.10 -2.10
C ALA A 570 15.70 2.93 -1.15
N THR A 571 16.42 1.93 -1.64
CA THR A 571 16.84 0.74 -0.88
C THR A 571 18.13 0.16 -1.49
N THR A 572 19.00 -0.39 -0.64
CA THR A 572 20.30 -0.96 -1.02
C THR A 572 20.13 -2.34 -1.66
N PHE A 573 20.93 -2.64 -2.68
CA PHE A 573 21.08 -3.98 -3.25
C PHE A 573 22.32 -4.66 -2.68
N PRO A 574 22.20 -5.63 -1.77
CA PRO A 574 23.34 -6.39 -1.25
C PRO A 574 23.93 -7.31 -2.33
N VAL A 575 25.19 -7.71 -2.15
CA VAL A 575 25.84 -8.69 -3.05
C VAL A 575 25.26 -10.09 -2.81
N GLU A 576 25.17 -10.50 -1.55
CA GLU A 576 24.64 -11.79 -1.14
C GLU A 576 23.54 -11.60 -0.09
N TYR A 577 22.59 -12.54 0.02
CA TYR A 577 21.56 -12.47 1.06
C TYR A 577 22.15 -12.53 2.47
N LYS A 578 23.24 -13.29 2.69
CA LYS A 578 23.96 -13.35 3.97
C LYS A 578 24.57 -12.02 4.40
N ASP A 579 24.73 -11.05 3.48
CA ASP A 579 25.23 -9.71 3.80
C ASP A 579 24.14 -8.77 4.34
N VAL A 580 22.88 -9.23 4.36
CA VAL A 580 21.76 -8.47 4.91
C VAL A 580 21.85 -8.42 6.43
N PRO A 581 21.75 -7.25 7.09
CA PRO A 581 21.91 -7.15 8.55
C PRO A 581 20.93 -8.02 9.36
N SER A 582 19.74 -8.24 8.81
CA SER A 582 18.70 -9.10 9.42
C SER A 582 18.72 -10.56 8.92
N TYR A 583 19.79 -11.01 8.27
CA TYR A 583 19.89 -12.36 7.68
C TYR A 583 19.55 -13.49 8.66
N ASN A 584 20.12 -13.43 9.88
CA ASN A 584 19.93 -14.45 10.90
C ASN A 584 18.59 -14.33 11.65
N ASN A 585 17.91 -13.19 11.52
CA ASN A 585 16.74 -12.81 12.33
C ASN A 585 15.49 -12.58 11.47
N PHE A 586 15.48 -13.08 10.23
CA PHE A 586 14.34 -12.96 9.33
C PHE A 586 14.05 -14.29 8.59
N PRO A 587 12.78 -14.73 8.51
CA PRO A 587 11.69 -14.24 9.34
C PRO A 587 11.95 -14.59 10.82
N GLY A 588 11.34 -13.83 11.72
CA GLY A 588 11.42 -14.12 13.15
C GLY A 588 10.90 -15.52 13.43
N THR A 589 11.41 -16.12 14.45
CA THR A 589 11.20 -17.47 14.95
C THR A 589 12.17 -18.50 14.38
N PRO A 590 13.03 -19.05 15.22
CA PRO A 590 13.78 -20.25 14.91
C PRO A 590 12.82 -21.36 14.45
N LYS A 591 13.18 -22.10 13.42
CA LYS A 591 12.38 -23.16 12.79
C LYS A 591 11.79 -24.21 13.76
N ASN A 592 12.22 -24.23 15.02
CA ASN A 592 11.85 -25.17 16.08
C ASN A 592 11.35 -24.51 17.36
N ALA A 593 11.02 -23.21 17.36
CA ALA A 593 10.63 -22.53 18.59
C ALA A 593 9.19 -22.86 19.00
N VAL A 594 9.03 -23.12 20.27
CA VAL A 594 7.73 -23.14 20.97
C VAL A 594 7.33 -21.68 21.19
N LYS A 595 6.04 -21.33 20.96
CA LYS A 595 5.51 -19.97 21.21
C LYS A 595 6.00 -19.37 22.54
N PRO A 596 6.24 -18.03 22.60
CA PRO A 596 5.88 -17.01 21.62
C PRO A 596 6.86 -16.91 20.46
N ASN A 597 6.34 -16.55 19.28
CA ASN A 597 7.14 -16.22 18.13
C ASN A 597 7.69 -14.81 18.30
N PHE A 598 8.98 -14.59 18.09
CA PHE A 598 9.56 -13.26 18.12
C PHE A 598 10.61 -13.06 17.03
N ALA A 599 10.67 -11.84 16.53
CA ALA A 599 11.67 -11.37 15.61
C ALA A 599 12.63 -10.46 16.36
N LEU A 600 13.91 -10.86 16.45
CA LEU A 600 14.94 -10.05 17.11
C LEU A 600 15.46 -8.99 16.14
N TYR A 601 15.44 -7.73 16.55
CA TYR A 601 15.94 -6.59 15.75
C TYR A 601 17.38 -6.27 16.21
N GLU A 602 18.26 -7.29 16.15
CA GLU A 602 19.64 -7.25 16.65
C GLU A 602 20.52 -6.28 15.87
N GLU A 603 20.17 -6.00 14.62
CA GLU A 603 20.86 -5.02 13.80
C GLU A 603 20.74 -3.59 14.35
N GLY A 604 19.81 -3.35 15.26
CA GLY A 604 19.61 -2.06 15.89
C GLY A 604 19.30 -0.96 14.86
N ILE A 605 19.99 0.18 14.96
CA ILE A 605 19.82 1.29 14.01
C ILE A 605 20.50 1.03 12.67
N TYR A 606 21.25 -0.05 12.53
CA TYR A 606 22.01 -0.38 11.33
C TYR A 606 21.15 -1.13 10.30
N VAL A 607 20.12 -0.47 9.79
CA VAL A 607 19.25 -0.97 8.75
C VAL A 607 19.64 -0.36 7.41
N GLY A 608 19.64 -1.16 6.34
CA GLY A 608 19.94 -0.71 5.00
C GLY A 608 21.34 -0.07 4.87
N TYR A 609 21.44 1.05 4.18
CA TYR A 609 22.72 1.73 3.92
C TYR A 609 23.50 2.09 5.20
N ARG A 610 22.83 2.29 6.33
CA ARG A 610 23.46 2.55 7.62
C ARG A 610 24.40 1.40 8.00
N TYR A 611 23.97 0.15 7.77
CA TYR A 611 24.77 -1.02 8.00
C TYR A 611 25.95 -1.10 7.02
N TYR A 612 25.66 -1.09 5.73
CA TYR A 612 26.67 -1.30 4.69
C TYR A 612 27.78 -0.25 4.76
N ASN A 613 27.41 1.03 4.93
CA ASN A 613 28.39 2.12 4.99
C ASN A 613 29.21 2.10 6.28
N THR A 614 28.57 1.82 7.43
CA THR A 614 29.25 1.82 8.74
C THR A 614 30.27 0.68 8.86
N PHE A 615 29.91 -0.50 8.37
CA PHE A 615 30.76 -1.69 8.49
C PHE A 615 31.58 -1.98 7.22
N GLY A 616 31.53 -1.13 6.22
CA GLY A 616 32.29 -1.29 4.98
C GLY A 616 31.89 -2.52 4.17
N ILE A 617 30.63 -2.96 4.27
CA ILE A 617 30.14 -4.11 3.53
C ILE A 617 29.83 -3.73 2.09
N LYS A 618 30.39 -4.49 1.14
CA LYS A 618 30.20 -4.25 -0.29
C LYS A 618 28.75 -4.48 -0.70
N THR A 619 28.22 -3.58 -1.53
CA THR A 619 26.89 -3.68 -2.13
C THR A 619 26.99 -3.81 -3.63
N SER A 620 26.01 -4.44 -4.27
CA SER A 620 25.85 -4.41 -5.72
C SER A 620 25.51 -3.00 -6.19
N PHE A 621 24.55 -2.36 -5.51
CA PHE A 621 24.17 -0.97 -5.73
C PHE A 621 23.85 -0.32 -4.39
N PRO A 622 24.49 0.80 -4.05
CA PRO A 622 24.21 1.51 -2.80
C PRO A 622 22.88 2.28 -2.87
N PHE A 623 22.32 2.60 -1.71
CA PHE A 623 21.23 3.56 -1.56
C PHE A 623 21.56 4.87 -2.30
N GLY A 624 20.58 5.45 -2.99
CA GLY A 624 20.74 6.67 -3.79
C GLY A 624 21.39 6.45 -5.17
N PHE A 625 21.77 5.21 -5.53
CA PHE A 625 22.35 4.91 -6.84
C PHE A 625 21.30 5.02 -7.95
N GLY A 626 21.76 5.53 -9.11
CA GLY A 626 21.00 5.57 -10.34
C GLY A 626 21.76 6.34 -11.41
N LEU A 627 21.86 5.75 -12.61
CA LEU A 627 22.50 6.35 -13.78
C LEU A 627 21.51 7.26 -14.52
N SER A 628 22.06 8.07 -15.41
CA SER A 628 21.34 8.94 -16.33
C SER A 628 21.94 8.80 -17.74
N TYR A 629 21.22 9.19 -18.77
CA TYR A 629 21.79 9.32 -20.13
C TYR A 629 22.69 10.54 -20.27
N THR A 630 22.67 11.46 -19.31
CA THR A 630 23.59 12.59 -19.22
C THR A 630 24.59 12.41 -18.08
N GLN A 631 25.53 13.31 -17.97
CA GLN A 631 26.57 13.31 -16.93
C GLN A 631 26.49 14.58 -16.09
N PHE A 632 26.82 14.47 -14.80
CA PHE A 632 26.81 15.58 -13.86
C PHE A 632 28.18 15.73 -13.22
N LYS A 633 28.67 16.98 -13.14
CA LYS A 633 29.85 17.36 -12.37
C LYS A 633 29.41 17.99 -11.06
N TYR A 634 29.95 17.49 -9.96
CA TYR A 634 29.77 18.05 -8.63
C TYR A 634 31.04 18.84 -8.26
N ALA A 635 30.88 20.07 -7.79
CA ALA A 635 31.98 20.96 -7.42
C ALA A 635 31.58 21.86 -6.27
N ASP A 636 32.57 22.59 -5.72
CA ASP A 636 32.39 23.69 -4.77
C ASP A 636 31.59 23.28 -3.51
N LEU A 637 31.88 22.08 -2.97
CA LEU A 637 31.28 21.69 -1.68
C LEU A 637 31.69 22.70 -0.59
N LYS A 638 30.70 23.34 0.02
CA LYS A 638 30.89 24.31 1.10
C LYS A 638 29.99 24.00 2.28
N LEU A 639 30.54 24.18 3.47
CA LEU A 639 29.80 24.14 4.72
C LEU A 639 29.69 25.56 5.28
N SER A 640 28.55 25.91 5.85
CA SER A 640 28.35 27.23 6.47
C SER A 640 29.20 27.43 7.72
N THR A 641 29.63 26.34 8.36
CA THR A 641 30.50 26.33 9.56
C THR A 641 31.27 25.02 9.60
N GLU A 642 32.46 25.06 10.22
CA GLU A 642 33.26 23.86 10.50
C GLU A 642 32.77 23.10 11.74
N ASN A 643 32.07 23.78 12.64
CA ASN A 643 31.54 23.18 13.86
C ASN A 643 30.02 23.15 13.79
N PHE A 644 29.46 21.94 13.90
CA PHE A 644 28.02 21.76 14.00
C PHE A 644 27.51 22.20 15.36
N ASN A 645 26.49 23.09 15.34
CA ASN A 645 25.72 23.47 16.53
C ASN A 645 24.29 22.94 16.34
N ASP A 646 23.34 23.79 16.05
CA ASP A 646 21.94 23.37 15.83
C ASP A 646 21.63 23.03 14.37
N SER A 647 22.31 23.71 13.45
CA SER A 647 22.14 23.53 12.02
C SER A 647 23.42 23.82 11.25
N ILE A 648 23.55 23.20 10.07
CA ILE A 648 24.62 23.45 9.12
C ILE A 648 24.03 23.48 7.70
N THR A 649 24.45 24.48 6.93
CA THR A 649 24.10 24.54 5.50
C THR A 649 25.21 23.92 4.68
N VAL A 650 24.85 22.93 3.86
CA VAL A 650 25.74 22.29 2.88
C VAL A 650 25.37 22.80 1.49
N SER A 651 26.32 23.37 0.78
CA SER A 651 26.13 23.87 -0.59
C SER A 651 27.04 23.13 -1.55
N VAL A 652 26.53 22.81 -2.74
CA VAL A 652 27.29 22.15 -3.81
C VAL A 652 26.83 22.68 -5.17
N SER A 653 27.76 22.86 -6.08
CA SER A 653 27.48 23.19 -7.49
C SER A 653 27.30 21.92 -8.30
N ILE A 654 26.15 21.77 -8.96
CA ILE A 654 25.85 20.65 -9.85
C ILE A 654 25.72 21.17 -11.28
N THR A 655 26.56 20.68 -12.18
CA THR A 655 26.57 21.08 -13.59
C THR A 655 26.27 19.86 -14.47
N ASN A 656 25.25 19.97 -15.33
CA ASN A 656 25.04 18.96 -16.37
C ASN A 656 26.13 19.15 -17.46
N THR A 657 26.99 18.16 -17.62
CA THR A 657 28.10 18.16 -18.58
C THR A 657 27.88 17.20 -19.75
N GLY A 658 26.78 16.45 -19.77
CA GLY A 658 26.43 15.55 -20.86
C GLY A 658 25.66 16.27 -21.98
N LYS A 659 25.36 15.48 -23.02
CA LYS A 659 24.59 15.95 -24.21
C LYS A 659 23.11 16.02 -23.95
#